data_9daabea0c4ac94b53873bda374f644d5
#
_entry.id   9daabea0c4ac94b53873bda374f644d5
#
_cell.length_a   1.000
_cell.length_b   1.000
_cell.length_c   1.000
_cell.angle_alpha   90.00
_cell.angle_beta   90.00
_cell.angle_gamma   90.00
#
_symmetry.space_group_name_H-M   'P 1'
#
loop_
_entity.id
_entity.type
_entity.pdbx_description
1 polymer ?
#
loop_
_entity_poly.entity_id
_entity_poly.type
_entity_poly.pdbx_seq_one_letter_code
_entity_poly.pdbx_strand_id
1 'polypeptide(L)'
;MKKILLGLAAIAMQFSAMAATWSLNGTSYTVDVTSTKDLGAGTTYTTAHVYTSSHNMRIFYTVTDLTNEDVAVRAMPGGSKLTNVATVATMAGRITDATPIVGTNGGFFTDTSNGGLTVVNGSARKGFSGDGYYAISFDDSKTPTIGYLNKITCWCSAVNGVEGWTDFAAINTTSTAATNAGVGEQIIFYTPESNSTTSGTSGMGGYAVQLTPVNGSKLTPGKYLKYKVASAPSSGNVTIPSNGIVMFGKGTQNGTYVSGLTVGTEITIYMNTNIKDNAGNITTPVASQALGGSLMVLDGGTRISSYANSLGNISGNEPRTAVGYNADKTKLIMCVVDGRSSGWSTGCNGKVLGDIMKNLGCNDAMNFDGGGSSQFWITGSGLVNDASTNNGGSGVRSVADGLFVVKLPTPVLSTSASSLSLSTNDNVAVTKSFTVTGKDLRDAISLSLSGTNANQFSISSTSISKDAATGTITVTYAPTAEGTHSANITISTKRATSVTVSLSGSNSKTPEDPGTSDTPVEITGYKLTQDWAHTSGHLTANTNTRWATGFGGKIYINDNANSLLYYWDANGLTNTGITSAPGTAITSDDAGNIIVTTSMYAAGNTALKVLPADGTTFQDLTLTMPDGVTANQMQYLGKVVGNILNGEGGIMFMFPKDNTSVAKIYIQYGEQKAQRGIPVGITADGQSFAMPLEDNFGDNFAVRVRGNKHFYHNDGTSFVAYPDNGINTTQGGTFFTLNNTLYNVQPIGTAYVDGFQIVDITNNKVVATHEAQFSTQATSSGTPNANCFSAEIVDTYQAILYQYVPGQLAAQYTFSLITSGVEDVIINEEDAPVEYYNLQGIRVINPSNGIFIKKQGNKVTKIVL
;
A
#
# COMPACT_ATOMS: atom_id res chain seq x y z
N MET A 1 29.90 -34.18 -8.72
CA MET A 1 31.20 -34.32 -8.03
C MET A 1 31.17 -33.43 -6.79
N LYS A 2 31.35 -34.06 -5.68
CA LYS A 2 31.54 -33.57 -4.29
C LYS A 2 30.79 -32.28 -3.85
N LYS A 3 29.64 -32.51 -3.20
CA LYS A 3 29.01 -31.61 -2.25
C LYS A 3 29.92 -31.49 -1.00
N ILE A 4 30.35 -30.26 -0.69
CA ILE A 4 30.92 -29.93 0.59
C ILE A 4 29.80 -29.46 1.48
N LEU A 5 29.36 -30.31 2.40
CA LEU A 5 28.51 -30.02 3.53
C LEU A 5 29.36 -29.30 4.58
N LEU A 6 29.23 -27.97 4.76
CA LEU A 6 29.77 -27.31 5.94
C LEU A 6 28.70 -27.44 7.05
N GLY A 7 28.95 -28.42 7.91
CA GLY A 7 28.24 -28.52 9.18
C GLY A 7 28.73 -27.42 10.13
N LEU A 8 27.83 -26.49 10.51
CA LEU A 8 28.03 -25.64 11.69
C LEU A 8 27.92 -26.54 12.94
N ALA A 9 29.03 -26.96 13.46
CA ALA A 9 29.10 -27.49 14.80
C ALA A 9 28.91 -26.32 15.78
N ALA A 10 27.74 -26.24 16.41
CA ALA A 10 27.53 -25.42 17.59
C ALA A 10 28.42 -25.96 18.72
N ILE A 11 29.62 -25.41 18.86
CA ILE A 11 30.43 -25.61 20.05
C ILE A 11 29.79 -24.82 21.17
N ALA A 12 29.00 -25.50 22.01
CA ALA A 12 28.61 -24.98 23.31
C ALA A 12 29.88 -24.90 24.17
N MET A 13 30.61 -23.80 24.07
CA MET A 13 31.62 -23.48 25.06
C MET A 13 30.91 -23.20 26.39
N GLN A 14 30.92 -24.15 27.29
CA GLN A 14 30.72 -23.88 28.69
C GLN A 14 31.92 -23.02 29.14
N PHE A 15 31.77 -21.70 29.09
CA PHE A 15 32.63 -20.81 29.84
C PHE A 15 32.29 -21.02 31.30
N SER A 16 33.17 -21.66 32.05
CA SER A 16 33.26 -21.43 33.47
C SER A 16 33.57 -19.95 33.66
N ALA A 17 32.54 -19.17 34.00
CA ALA A 17 32.63 -17.75 34.17
C ALA A 17 33.62 -17.49 35.33
N MET A 18 34.85 -17.12 35.01
CA MET A 18 35.66 -16.35 35.97
C MET A 18 34.88 -15.05 36.19
N ALA A 19 34.47 -14.78 37.44
CA ALA A 19 33.80 -13.55 37.81
C ALA A 19 34.67 -12.36 37.31
N ALA A 20 34.11 -11.60 36.39
CA ALA A 20 34.78 -10.40 35.93
C ALA A 20 34.75 -9.35 37.02
N THR A 21 35.73 -8.46 37.03
CA THR A 21 35.74 -7.35 37.98
C THR A 21 35.65 -6.04 37.27
N TRP A 22 34.74 -5.16 37.74
CA TRP A 22 34.66 -3.79 37.30
C TRP A 22 35.15 -2.82 38.36
N SER A 23 35.94 -1.81 37.98
CA SER A 23 36.28 -0.70 38.84
C SER A 23 35.21 0.38 38.69
N LEU A 24 34.34 0.54 39.69
CA LEU A 24 33.26 1.54 39.68
C LEU A 24 33.48 2.57 40.76
N ASN A 25 33.70 3.80 40.38
CA ASN A 25 34.07 4.94 41.29
C ASN A 25 35.22 4.59 42.25
N GLY A 26 36.24 3.91 41.69
CA GLY A 26 37.43 3.52 42.46
C GLY A 26 37.29 2.27 43.36
N THR A 27 36.10 1.66 43.39
CA THR A 27 35.83 0.41 44.12
C THR A 27 35.76 -0.77 43.16
N SER A 28 36.35 -1.90 43.51
CA SER A 28 36.30 -3.14 42.73
C SER A 28 35.01 -3.91 43.03
N TYR A 29 34.21 -4.19 42.00
CA TYR A 29 32.99 -5.00 42.07
C TYR A 29 33.16 -6.32 41.35
N THR A 30 32.62 -7.39 41.96
CA THR A 30 32.43 -8.68 41.27
C THR A 30 31.25 -8.55 40.30
N VAL A 31 31.41 -9.12 39.11
CA VAL A 31 30.40 -9.13 38.05
C VAL A 31 30.07 -10.53 37.65
N ASP A 32 28.88 -10.98 37.97
CA ASP A 32 28.31 -12.25 37.55
C ASP A 32 27.27 -12.02 36.47
N VAL A 33 27.57 -12.40 35.21
CA VAL A 33 26.59 -12.43 34.15
C VAL A 33 25.62 -13.58 34.38
N THR A 34 24.38 -13.26 34.66
CA THR A 34 23.38 -14.26 35.04
C THR A 34 22.60 -14.83 33.84
N SER A 35 22.49 -14.08 32.79
CA SER A 35 21.83 -14.52 31.56
C SER A 35 22.27 -13.67 30.37
N THR A 36 22.37 -14.28 29.21
CA THR A 36 22.53 -13.58 27.92
C THR A 36 21.62 -14.25 26.91
N LYS A 37 20.87 -13.43 26.15
CA LYS A 37 19.89 -13.87 25.16
C LYS A 37 20.00 -13.02 23.89
N ASP A 38 20.05 -13.67 22.74
CA ASP A 38 19.86 -13.00 21.45
C ASP A 38 18.37 -12.70 21.25
N LEU A 39 18.05 -11.44 21.05
CA LEU A 39 16.68 -10.96 20.76
C LEU A 39 16.40 -10.85 19.25
N GLY A 40 17.40 -11.17 18.41
CA GLY A 40 17.35 -11.02 16.97
C GLY A 40 17.71 -9.61 16.49
N ALA A 41 17.81 -9.46 15.19
CA ALA A 41 18.16 -8.20 14.49
C ALA A 41 19.43 -7.52 15.08
N GLY A 42 20.43 -8.30 15.52
CA GLY A 42 21.69 -7.77 16.09
C GLY A 42 21.55 -7.15 17.48
N THR A 43 20.52 -7.51 18.23
CA THR A 43 20.30 -7.05 19.61
C THR A 43 20.51 -8.19 20.59
N THR A 44 21.45 -8.01 21.52
CA THR A 44 21.70 -8.95 22.60
C THR A 44 21.25 -8.35 23.93
N TYR A 45 20.50 -9.10 24.70
CA TYR A 45 20.09 -8.76 26.07
C TYR A 45 20.91 -9.54 27.10
N THR A 46 21.35 -8.85 28.15
CA THR A 46 22.14 -9.44 29.23
C THR A 46 21.65 -8.95 30.59
N THR A 47 21.64 -9.84 31.56
CA THR A 47 21.43 -9.52 32.96
C THR A 47 22.70 -9.84 33.76
N ALA A 48 23.03 -8.97 34.70
CA ALA A 48 24.22 -9.13 35.54
C ALA A 48 23.92 -8.76 37.00
N HIS A 49 24.57 -9.47 37.90
CA HIS A 49 24.71 -9.13 39.32
C HIS A 49 26.09 -8.52 39.53
N VAL A 50 26.13 -7.28 39.98
CA VAL A 50 27.34 -6.50 40.19
C VAL A 50 27.39 -6.07 41.65
N TYR A 51 28.38 -6.56 42.42
CA TYR A 51 28.32 -6.47 43.87
C TYR A 51 29.67 -6.38 44.55
N THR A 52 29.64 -5.89 45.79
CA THR A 52 30.68 -5.99 46.80
C THR A 52 30.07 -6.61 48.06
N SER A 53 30.78 -6.67 49.15
CA SER A 53 30.24 -7.11 50.45
C SER A 53 29.18 -6.16 51.03
N SER A 54 29.14 -4.91 50.57
CA SER A 54 28.28 -3.85 51.11
C SER A 54 27.38 -3.17 50.08
N HIS A 55 27.55 -3.46 48.77
CA HIS A 55 26.78 -2.83 47.71
C HIS A 55 26.39 -3.88 46.66
N ASN A 56 25.13 -3.89 46.27
CA ASN A 56 24.48 -4.89 45.41
C ASN A 56 23.69 -4.24 44.33
N MET A 57 23.91 -4.60 43.07
CA MET A 57 23.22 -4.06 41.90
C MET A 57 22.78 -5.16 40.93
N ARG A 58 21.52 -5.10 40.47
CA ARG A 58 21.02 -5.88 39.33
C ARG A 58 20.96 -4.98 38.13
N ILE A 59 21.63 -5.40 37.06
CA ILE A 59 21.80 -4.63 35.85
C ILE A 59 21.17 -5.40 34.68
N PHE A 60 20.33 -4.69 33.92
CA PHE A 60 19.66 -5.18 32.73
C PHE A 60 20.13 -4.29 31.58
N TYR A 61 20.69 -4.88 30.54
CA TYR A 61 21.15 -4.09 29.40
C TYR A 61 21.05 -4.82 28.09
N THR A 62 20.95 -4.00 27.01
CA THR A 62 21.08 -4.51 25.65
C THR A 62 22.22 -3.81 24.91
N VAL A 63 22.81 -4.55 23.98
CA VAL A 63 23.72 -4.02 22.96
C VAL A 63 23.07 -4.28 21.60
N THR A 64 22.78 -3.22 20.86
CA THR A 64 22.13 -3.28 19.56
C THR A 64 23.08 -2.79 18.47
N ASP A 65 23.20 -3.54 17.39
CA ASP A 65 23.94 -3.17 16.20
C ASP A 65 23.13 -2.19 15.33
N LEU A 66 23.49 -0.92 15.34
CA LEU A 66 22.85 0.12 14.55
C LEU A 66 23.16 0.03 13.05
N THR A 67 24.21 -0.72 12.65
CA THR A 67 24.51 -0.96 11.23
C THR A 67 23.56 -1.99 10.62
N ASN A 68 22.85 -2.75 11.45
CA ASN A 68 21.84 -3.68 10.98
C ASN A 68 20.63 -2.92 10.40
N GLU A 69 20.35 -3.16 9.14
CA GLU A 69 19.31 -2.45 8.38
C GLU A 69 17.88 -2.85 8.78
N ASP A 70 17.73 -3.98 9.44
CA ASP A 70 16.44 -4.41 9.98
C ASP A 70 16.09 -3.76 11.31
N VAL A 71 16.99 -2.92 11.85
CA VAL A 71 16.80 -2.22 13.11
C VAL A 71 16.45 -0.77 12.88
N ALA A 72 15.49 -0.27 13.65
CA ALA A 72 15.25 1.16 13.81
C ALA A 72 15.13 1.53 15.29
N VAL A 73 15.41 2.79 15.58
CA VAL A 73 15.18 3.38 16.91
C VAL A 73 13.91 4.19 16.86
N ARG A 74 13.09 4.12 17.91
CA ARG A 74 11.82 4.84 18.04
C ARG A 74 11.74 5.56 19.38
N ALA A 75 11.51 6.85 19.34
CA ALA A 75 11.01 7.60 20.49
C ALA A 75 9.49 7.41 20.56
N MET A 76 8.98 6.92 21.69
CA MET A 76 7.56 6.64 21.87
C MET A 76 6.99 7.51 22.98
N PRO A 77 5.99 8.36 22.69
CA PRO A 77 5.29 9.12 23.71
C PRO A 77 4.30 8.26 24.49
N GLY A 78 3.97 8.66 25.70
CA GLY A 78 2.95 8.02 26.54
C GLY A 78 1.53 8.06 25.95
N GLY A 79 1.30 8.91 24.95
CA GLY A 79 0.06 9.01 24.20
C GLY A 79 0.09 10.09 23.12
N SER A 80 -1.10 10.42 22.62
CA SER A 80 -1.26 11.42 21.55
C SER A 80 -0.97 12.86 22.02
N LYS A 81 -1.15 13.14 23.32
CA LYS A 81 -0.88 14.43 23.92
C LYS A 81 0.38 14.37 24.79
N LEU A 82 1.07 15.50 24.95
CA LEU A 82 2.26 15.62 25.80
C LEU A 82 2.00 15.32 27.28
N THR A 83 0.77 15.48 27.74
CA THR A 83 0.33 15.16 29.09
C THR A 83 -0.01 13.69 29.31
N ASN A 84 -0.05 12.90 28.24
CA ASN A 84 -0.36 11.48 28.38
C ASN A 84 0.86 10.70 28.87
N VAL A 85 0.60 9.82 29.81
CA VAL A 85 1.59 8.88 30.35
C VAL A 85 1.15 7.44 30.14
N ALA A 86 2.09 6.53 30.01
CA ALA A 86 1.85 5.08 29.87
C ALA A 86 3.06 4.29 30.38
N THR A 87 2.86 3.02 30.70
CA THR A 87 4.00 2.13 30.99
C THR A 87 4.76 1.83 29.69
N VAL A 88 6.03 1.49 29.81
CA VAL A 88 6.86 1.06 28.65
C VAL A 88 6.23 -0.12 27.92
N ALA A 89 5.64 -1.07 28.65
CA ALA A 89 4.90 -2.19 28.06
C ALA A 89 3.71 -1.75 27.22
N THR A 90 2.94 -0.75 27.70
CA THR A 90 1.83 -0.18 26.93
C THR A 90 2.32 0.54 25.67
N MET A 91 3.44 1.26 25.74
CA MET A 91 4.05 1.92 24.59
C MET A 91 4.54 0.89 23.55
N ALA A 92 5.16 -0.22 23.99
CA ALA A 92 5.56 -1.32 23.12
C ALA A 92 4.37 -1.87 22.32
N GLY A 93 3.22 -2.06 22.97
CA GLY A 93 1.98 -2.55 22.31
C GLY A 93 1.36 -1.59 21.30
N ARG A 94 1.76 -0.32 21.28
CA ARG A 94 1.30 0.70 20.31
C ARG A 94 2.17 0.78 19.05
N ILE A 95 3.31 0.10 19.03
CA ILE A 95 4.17 0.02 17.84
C ILE A 95 3.58 -1.04 16.91
N THR A 96 2.94 -0.61 15.82
CA THR A 96 2.24 -1.49 14.87
C THR A 96 2.93 -1.60 13.50
N ASP A 97 3.82 -0.67 13.19
CA ASP A 97 4.58 -0.59 11.94
C ASP A 97 5.92 -1.37 11.98
N ALA A 98 6.26 -1.94 13.13
CA ALA A 98 7.47 -2.71 13.36
C ALA A 98 7.28 -3.64 14.57
N THR A 99 8.20 -4.55 14.78
CA THR A 99 8.21 -5.43 15.97
C THR A 99 9.13 -4.84 17.03
N PRO A 100 8.63 -4.38 18.20
CA PRO A 100 9.50 -3.91 19.28
C PRO A 100 10.38 -5.04 19.80
N ILE A 101 11.67 -4.76 20.01
CA ILE A 101 12.67 -5.69 20.53
C ILE A 101 12.95 -5.40 22.00
N VAL A 102 13.30 -4.15 22.29
CA VAL A 102 13.58 -3.65 23.65
C VAL A 102 13.02 -2.23 23.79
N GLY A 103 12.63 -1.87 25.01
CA GLY A 103 12.20 -0.53 25.37
C GLY A 103 12.58 -0.17 26.79
N THR A 104 12.90 1.11 27.01
CA THR A 104 13.08 1.72 28.33
C THR A 104 12.23 2.98 28.45
N ASN A 105 12.01 3.44 29.69
CA ASN A 105 11.51 4.80 29.90
C ASN A 105 12.53 5.80 29.37
N GLY A 106 12.01 6.99 29.03
CA GLY A 106 12.81 8.13 28.56
C GLY A 106 13.07 9.17 29.66
N GLY A 107 12.83 10.43 29.32
CA GLY A 107 13.24 11.56 30.10
C GLY A 107 12.43 11.88 31.35
N PHE A 108 12.90 12.86 32.07
CA PHE A 108 12.16 13.45 33.17
C PHE A 108 10.87 14.08 32.68
N PHE A 109 9.82 13.98 33.47
CA PHE A 109 8.54 14.59 33.17
C PHE A 109 7.91 15.16 34.44
N THR A 110 7.14 16.20 34.28
CA THR A 110 6.21 16.72 35.29
C THR A 110 4.81 16.32 34.85
N ASP A 111 3.83 16.51 35.72
CA ASP A 111 2.41 16.17 35.43
C ASP A 111 1.87 16.78 34.14
N THR A 112 2.62 17.69 33.53
CA THR A 112 2.17 18.45 32.35
C THR A 112 3.13 18.46 31.17
N SER A 113 4.37 17.96 31.30
CA SER A 113 5.29 17.95 30.15
C SER A 113 6.62 17.19 30.38
N ASN A 114 7.17 16.62 29.31
CA ASN A 114 8.54 16.05 29.30
C ASN A 114 9.59 17.14 29.37
N GLY A 115 10.73 16.87 30.03
CA GLY A 115 11.94 17.71 29.96
C GLY A 115 12.75 17.40 28.68
N GLY A 116 13.33 18.44 28.10
CA GLY A 116 14.25 18.32 26.98
C GLY A 116 13.60 18.18 25.60
N LEU A 117 14.44 17.89 24.60
CA LEU A 117 14.04 17.75 23.20
C LEU A 117 13.29 16.43 22.98
N THR A 118 12.10 16.48 22.37
CA THR A 118 11.38 15.31 21.92
C THR A 118 11.06 15.43 20.43
N VAL A 119 11.56 14.46 19.63
CA VAL A 119 11.26 14.31 18.20
C VAL A 119 10.80 12.87 17.94
N VAL A 120 9.66 12.73 17.30
CA VAL A 120 9.06 11.43 16.98
C VAL A 120 8.81 11.33 15.49
N ASN A 121 9.45 10.39 14.83
CA ASN A 121 9.35 10.19 13.38
C ASN A 121 9.55 11.49 12.57
N GLY A 122 10.57 12.24 12.93
CA GLY A 122 10.92 13.52 12.31
C GLY A 122 10.03 14.71 12.69
N SER A 123 9.04 14.52 13.55
CA SER A 123 8.20 15.61 14.04
C SER A 123 8.63 16.06 15.43
N ALA A 124 9.10 17.30 15.55
CA ALA A 124 9.42 17.88 16.85
C ALA A 124 8.13 18.11 17.66
N ARG A 125 8.09 17.56 18.86
CA ARG A 125 6.93 17.64 19.78
C ARG A 125 7.19 18.57 20.95
N LYS A 126 8.44 18.69 21.36
CA LYS A 126 8.85 19.56 22.46
C LYS A 126 10.30 19.95 22.35
N GLY A 127 10.61 21.11 22.91
CA GLY A 127 11.94 21.67 23.10
C GLY A 127 11.89 23.18 23.20
N PHE A 128 12.81 23.76 23.92
CA PHE A 128 13.01 25.21 23.97
C PHE A 128 14.48 25.55 24.26
N SER A 129 14.92 26.73 23.85
CA SER A 129 16.28 27.20 24.09
C SER A 129 16.58 27.31 25.58
N GLY A 130 17.67 26.67 26.02
CA GLY A 130 18.14 26.78 27.40
C GLY A 130 17.36 25.96 28.42
N ASP A 131 16.68 24.85 28.01
CA ASP A 131 15.96 23.98 28.96
C ASP A 131 16.89 23.22 29.92
N GLY A 132 18.18 23.17 29.59
CA GLY A 132 19.21 22.59 30.46
C GLY A 132 19.28 21.07 30.48
N TYR A 133 18.40 20.38 29.76
CA TYR A 133 18.38 18.93 29.65
C TYR A 133 19.28 18.43 28.51
N TYR A 134 19.93 17.29 28.74
CA TYR A 134 20.56 16.53 27.68
C TYR A 134 19.51 15.73 26.92
N ALA A 135 19.81 15.47 25.66
CA ALA A 135 18.99 14.62 24.82
C ALA A 135 19.88 13.68 24.01
N ILE A 136 19.37 12.49 23.75
CA ILE A 136 19.88 11.64 22.68
C ILE A 136 19.01 11.83 21.45
N SER A 137 19.65 12.03 20.30
CA SER A 137 19.00 12.15 19.00
C SER A 137 19.57 11.14 18.01
N PHE A 138 18.78 10.74 17.04
CA PHE A 138 19.16 9.85 15.95
C PHE A 138 18.74 10.48 14.62
N ASP A 139 19.61 10.48 13.65
CA ASP A 139 19.31 10.91 12.27
C ASP A 139 18.61 9.77 11.48
N ASP A 140 18.32 10.01 10.21
CA ASP A 140 17.71 9.01 9.31
C ASP A 140 18.62 7.77 9.11
N SER A 141 19.92 7.90 9.31
CA SER A 141 20.92 6.82 9.29
C SER A 141 21.08 6.10 10.64
N LYS A 142 20.31 6.48 11.64
CA LYS A 142 20.37 5.99 13.03
C LYS A 142 21.66 6.39 13.77
N THR A 143 22.39 7.39 13.28
CA THR A 143 23.60 7.87 13.96
C THR A 143 23.22 8.59 15.24
N PRO A 144 23.64 8.12 16.42
CA PRO A 144 23.30 8.74 17.68
C PRO A 144 24.17 9.98 17.98
N THR A 145 23.57 10.95 18.67
CA THR A 145 24.27 12.12 19.20
C THR A 145 23.69 12.47 20.57
N ILE A 146 24.53 12.60 21.58
CA ILE A 146 24.14 13.07 22.93
C ILE A 146 24.69 14.48 23.12
N GLY A 147 23.85 15.36 23.64
CA GLY A 147 24.26 16.71 24.06
C GLY A 147 23.07 17.44 24.69
N TYR A 148 23.33 18.62 25.27
CA TYR A 148 22.22 19.41 25.80
C TYR A 148 21.70 20.39 24.77
N LEU A 149 20.40 20.64 24.79
CA LEU A 149 19.73 21.59 23.92
C LEU A 149 20.15 23.01 24.29
N ASN A 150 21.10 23.58 23.57
CA ASN A 150 21.63 24.90 23.82
C ASN A 150 20.68 25.98 23.31
N LYS A 151 20.29 25.90 22.06
CA LYS A 151 19.36 26.80 21.38
C LYS A 151 18.49 26.06 20.36
N ILE A 152 17.29 26.57 20.16
CA ILE A 152 16.54 26.31 18.93
C ILE A 152 16.53 27.61 18.14
N THR A 153 17.19 27.62 16.98
CA THR A 153 17.16 28.74 16.05
C THR A 153 16.07 28.50 15.00
N CYS A 154 15.41 29.56 14.58
CA CYS A 154 14.40 29.50 13.54
C CYS A 154 14.55 30.64 12.57
N TRP A 155 14.42 30.30 11.28
CA TRP A 155 14.32 31.24 10.18
C TRP A 155 13.06 30.95 9.38
N CYS A 156 12.37 31.99 8.95
CA CYS A 156 11.21 31.90 8.06
C CYS A 156 11.45 32.84 6.85
N SER A 157 11.11 32.35 5.65
CA SER A 157 11.29 33.10 4.40
C SER A 157 10.55 34.44 4.43
N ALA A 158 11.11 35.43 3.77
CA ALA A 158 10.57 36.78 3.75
C ALA A 158 9.15 36.84 3.14
N VAL A 159 8.29 37.60 3.80
CA VAL A 159 6.97 37.99 3.30
C VAL A 159 6.87 39.51 3.41
N ASN A 160 6.51 40.17 2.30
CA ASN A 160 6.50 41.66 2.22
C ASN A 160 7.81 42.32 2.65
N GLY A 161 8.94 41.64 2.39
CA GLY A 161 10.27 42.13 2.73
C GLY A 161 10.69 41.92 4.19
N VAL A 162 9.89 41.30 5.03
CA VAL A 162 10.20 40.97 6.43
C VAL A 162 10.46 39.45 6.53
N GLU A 163 11.58 39.07 7.15
CA GLU A 163 11.89 37.69 7.52
C GLU A 163 11.54 37.43 8.99
N GLY A 164 11.08 36.20 9.28
CA GLY A 164 11.02 35.70 10.64
C GLY A 164 12.38 35.15 11.04
N TRP A 165 12.94 35.59 12.18
CA TRP A 165 14.21 35.04 12.68
C TRP A 165 14.29 35.11 14.18
N THR A 166 14.78 34.04 14.81
CA THR A 166 15.09 34.05 16.24
C THR A 166 16.11 32.97 16.58
N ASP A 167 16.95 33.20 17.55
CA ASP A 167 17.76 32.15 18.19
C ASP A 167 17.16 31.64 19.50
N PHE A 168 15.88 31.99 19.77
CA PHE A 168 15.08 31.54 20.90
C PHE A 168 13.72 30.99 20.41
N ALA A 169 13.75 29.99 19.55
CA ALA A 169 12.52 29.28 19.18
C ALA A 169 12.14 28.24 20.25
N ALA A 170 10.87 27.92 20.29
CA ALA A 170 10.32 26.90 21.18
C ALA A 170 9.21 26.07 20.49
N ILE A 171 8.96 24.88 21.05
CA ILE A 171 7.95 23.96 20.53
C ILE A 171 7.12 23.50 21.73
N ASN A 172 5.81 23.73 21.67
CA ASN A 172 4.83 23.28 22.66
C ASN A 172 5.18 23.61 24.10
N THR A 173 5.81 24.75 24.31
CA THR A 173 6.13 25.21 25.67
C THR A 173 5.15 26.28 26.12
N THR A 174 4.63 26.09 27.32
CA THR A 174 3.85 27.10 28.03
C THR A 174 4.63 27.63 29.22
N SER A 175 5.88 27.15 29.40
CA SER A 175 6.62 27.48 30.56
C SER A 175 6.98 28.98 30.59
N THR A 176 6.84 29.58 31.73
CA THR A 176 7.30 30.92 32.05
C THR A 176 8.77 31.14 31.70
N ALA A 177 9.59 30.09 31.65
CA ALA A 177 10.98 30.16 31.25
C ALA A 177 11.19 30.50 29.73
N ALA A 178 10.32 30.00 28.86
CA ALA A 178 10.35 30.39 27.45
C ALA A 178 9.69 31.76 27.19
N THR A 179 8.86 32.21 28.10
CA THR A 179 8.08 33.45 28.00
C THR A 179 8.63 34.58 28.86
N ASN A 180 9.53 34.25 29.79
CA ASN A 180 10.06 35.21 30.76
C ASN A 180 11.33 35.88 30.40
N ALA A 181 11.94 36.46 30.84
CA ALA A 181 13.33 36.98 30.95
C ALA A 181 13.87 37.58 29.67
N GLY A 182 13.34 38.73 29.28
CA GLY A 182 14.06 39.67 28.43
C GLY A 182 14.32 39.21 26.97
N VAL A 183 13.74 38.09 26.55
CA VAL A 183 13.79 37.68 25.16
C VAL A 183 12.77 38.48 24.37
N GLY A 184 13.22 39.47 23.64
CA GLY A 184 12.35 40.32 22.83
C GLY A 184 11.80 39.61 21.62
N GLU A 185 12.62 38.83 20.95
CA GLU A 185 12.28 38.18 19.66
C GLU A 185 12.09 36.67 19.85
N GLN A 186 10.87 36.18 19.63
CA GLN A 186 10.55 34.76 19.77
C GLN A 186 9.67 34.23 18.64
N ILE A 187 9.88 32.96 18.27
CA ILE A 187 8.94 32.16 17.49
C ILE A 187 8.63 30.88 18.27
N ILE A 188 7.34 30.64 18.50
CA ILE A 188 6.88 29.44 19.19
C ILE A 188 5.96 28.66 18.25
N PHE A 189 6.21 27.35 18.10
CA PHE A 189 5.35 26.45 17.38
C PHE A 189 4.48 25.64 18.32
N TYR A 190 3.20 25.57 18.04
CA TYR A 190 2.25 24.71 18.75
C TYR A 190 1.74 23.63 17.79
N THR A 191 1.87 22.39 18.20
CA THR A 191 1.46 21.21 17.42
C THR A 191 0.25 20.56 18.07
N PRO A 192 -0.48 19.68 17.36
CA PRO A 192 -1.67 19.00 17.89
C PRO A 192 -1.43 18.19 19.17
N GLU A 193 -0.19 17.85 19.46
CA GLU A 193 0.21 17.11 20.65
C GLU A 193 0.15 17.95 21.95
N SER A 194 0.18 19.28 21.84
CA SER A 194 0.10 20.17 22.99
C SER A 194 -1.35 20.20 23.57
N ASN A 195 -2.15 21.06 23.03
CA ASN A 195 -3.54 21.29 23.45
C ASN A 195 -4.45 21.50 22.22
N SER A 196 -5.71 21.82 22.45
CA SER A 196 -6.63 22.24 21.41
C SER A 196 -6.45 23.71 21.01
N THR A 197 -5.84 24.52 21.86
CA THR A 197 -5.58 25.94 21.65
C THR A 197 -4.20 26.33 22.15
N THR A 198 -3.69 27.45 21.67
CA THR A 198 -2.44 28.06 22.13
C THR A 198 -2.65 28.76 23.49
N SER A 199 -2.99 28.00 24.54
CA SER A 199 -3.17 28.54 25.86
C SER A 199 -1.91 29.28 26.34
N GLY A 200 -2.06 30.51 26.82
CA GLY A 200 -0.96 31.33 27.33
C GLY A 200 -0.36 32.33 26.31
N THR A 201 -0.77 32.34 25.03
CA THR A 201 -0.34 33.37 24.09
C THR A 201 -1.08 34.69 24.26
N SER A 202 -2.30 34.66 24.81
CA SER A 202 -3.04 35.87 25.16
C SER A 202 -2.28 36.68 26.24
N GLY A 203 -2.00 37.94 25.96
CA GLY A 203 -1.26 38.82 26.87
C GLY A 203 0.27 38.75 26.72
N MET A 204 0.84 37.91 25.85
CA MET A 204 2.27 37.82 25.57
C MET A 204 2.81 38.92 24.61
N GLY A 205 1.92 39.71 24.01
CA GLY A 205 2.31 40.82 23.11
C GLY A 205 2.85 40.35 21.76
N GLY A 206 2.24 39.32 21.17
CA GLY A 206 2.58 38.81 19.86
C GLY A 206 1.34 38.40 19.05
N TYR A 207 1.57 37.76 17.91
CA TYR A 207 0.54 37.28 16.98
C TYR A 207 0.72 35.80 16.66
N ALA A 208 -0.37 35.10 16.46
CA ALA A 208 -0.39 33.69 16.10
C ALA A 208 -1.18 33.46 14.80
N VAL A 209 -0.73 32.52 13.99
CA VAL A 209 -1.41 32.05 12.76
C VAL A 209 -1.43 30.53 12.70
N GLN A 210 -2.49 29.99 12.12
CA GLN A 210 -2.52 28.58 11.74
C GLN A 210 -1.74 28.36 10.45
N LEU A 211 -0.99 27.26 10.39
CA LEU A 211 -0.21 26.83 9.25
C LEU A 211 -0.58 25.39 8.87
N THR A 212 -0.84 25.16 7.59
CA THR A 212 -1.01 23.80 7.04
C THR A 212 0.26 23.34 6.31
N PRO A 213 0.71 22.11 6.50
CA PRO A 213 1.91 21.61 5.82
C PRO A 213 1.65 21.48 4.31
N VAL A 214 2.65 21.84 3.51
CA VAL A 214 2.67 21.57 2.06
C VAL A 214 3.42 20.27 1.83
N ASN A 215 2.87 19.38 1.00
CA ASN A 215 3.46 18.07 0.67
C ASN A 215 3.83 17.21 1.90
N GLY A 216 2.97 17.24 2.92
CA GLY A 216 3.17 16.41 4.12
C GLY A 216 4.36 16.84 5.00
N SER A 217 4.83 18.09 4.89
CA SER A 217 5.91 18.63 5.73
C SER A 217 5.60 18.44 7.21
N LYS A 218 6.54 17.85 7.96
CA LYS A 218 6.50 17.74 9.42
C LYS A 218 7.39 18.81 10.02
N LEU A 219 7.19 19.18 11.27
CA LEU A 219 8.08 20.13 11.98
C LEU A 219 9.42 19.45 12.31
N THR A 220 10.23 19.20 11.29
CA THR A 220 11.50 18.45 11.37
C THR A 220 12.67 19.41 11.54
N PRO A 221 13.41 19.34 12.65
CA PRO A 221 14.63 20.15 12.82
C PRO A 221 15.68 19.83 11.75
N GLY A 222 16.37 20.87 11.26
CA GLY A 222 17.43 20.72 10.26
C GLY A 222 16.94 20.55 8.81
N LYS A 223 15.63 20.66 8.55
CA LYS A 223 15.07 20.60 7.19
C LYS A 223 14.35 21.90 6.82
N TYR A 224 14.39 22.27 5.54
CA TYR A 224 13.54 23.33 5.00
C TYR A 224 12.12 22.80 4.80
N LEU A 225 11.15 23.44 5.45
CA LEU A 225 9.76 22.98 5.56
C LEU A 225 8.85 24.00 4.90
N LYS A 226 7.93 23.56 4.05
CA LYS A 226 6.95 24.45 3.44
C LYS A 226 5.61 24.36 4.14
N TYR A 227 5.07 25.51 4.50
CA TYR A 227 3.76 25.65 5.13
C TYR A 227 2.96 26.74 4.44
N LYS A 228 1.64 26.58 4.44
CA LYS A 228 0.69 27.56 3.93
C LYS A 228 -0.07 28.19 5.08
N VAL A 229 -0.18 29.52 5.09
CA VAL A 229 -0.95 30.25 6.10
C VAL A 229 -2.44 29.93 5.95
N ALA A 230 -3.06 29.42 7.00
CA ALA A 230 -4.43 28.94 7.02
C ALA A 230 -5.41 29.85 7.77
N SER A 231 -4.91 30.77 8.59
CA SER A 231 -5.76 31.75 9.29
C SER A 231 -5.20 33.15 9.22
N ALA A 232 -6.05 34.16 9.43
CA ALA A 232 -5.57 35.53 9.70
C ALA A 232 -4.81 35.55 11.04
N PRO A 233 -3.82 36.48 11.20
CA PRO A 233 -3.10 36.68 12.46
C PRO A 233 -4.04 37.11 13.58
N SER A 234 -3.82 36.55 14.77
CA SER A 234 -4.58 36.85 15.97
C SER A 234 -3.65 37.14 17.14
N SER A 235 -3.97 38.16 17.95
CA SER A 235 -3.29 38.44 19.22
C SER A 235 -3.84 37.61 20.39
N GLY A 236 -4.92 36.86 20.18
CA GLY A 236 -5.54 35.98 21.18
C GLY A 236 -5.07 34.53 21.08
N ASN A 237 -5.72 33.66 21.83
CA ASN A 237 -5.52 32.23 21.72
C ASN A 237 -6.09 31.72 20.39
N VAL A 238 -5.33 30.85 19.72
CA VAL A 238 -5.68 30.27 18.40
C VAL A 238 -5.89 28.78 18.57
N THR A 239 -6.90 28.23 17.90
CA THR A 239 -7.14 26.80 17.82
C THR A 239 -6.00 26.14 17.04
N ILE A 240 -5.46 25.04 17.56
CA ILE A 240 -4.42 24.25 16.91
C ILE A 240 -5.10 23.25 15.97
N PRO A 241 -4.88 23.34 14.63
CA PRO A 241 -5.51 22.44 13.69
C PRO A 241 -4.95 21.01 13.82
N SER A 242 -5.81 20.00 13.68
CA SER A 242 -5.41 18.59 13.82
C SER A 242 -4.38 18.12 12.77
N ASN A 243 -4.37 18.77 11.61
CA ASN A 243 -3.50 18.47 10.48
C ASN A 243 -2.47 19.57 10.18
N GLY A 244 -2.20 20.45 11.16
CA GLY A 244 -1.29 21.58 10.99
C GLY A 244 -0.63 22.00 12.28
N ILE A 245 -0.10 23.20 12.30
CA ILE A 245 0.54 23.80 13.47
C ILE A 245 0.06 25.25 13.65
N VAL A 246 0.33 25.84 14.80
CA VAL A 246 0.23 27.29 15.01
C VAL A 246 1.63 27.84 15.20
N MET A 247 1.96 28.91 14.48
CA MET A 247 3.16 29.71 14.69
C MET A 247 2.78 31.01 15.44
N PHE A 248 3.42 31.24 16.56
CA PHE A 248 3.32 32.48 17.34
C PHE A 248 4.62 33.25 17.23
N GLY A 249 4.55 34.50 16.88
CA GLY A 249 5.68 35.41 16.82
C GLY A 249 5.54 36.60 17.81
N LYS A 250 6.58 36.86 18.59
CA LYS A 250 6.66 37.93 19.56
C LYS A 250 7.93 38.78 19.29
N GLY A 251 7.89 40.04 19.66
CA GLY A 251 8.93 40.99 19.45
C GLY A 251 8.67 41.89 18.25
N THR A 252 9.61 42.84 17.98
CA THR A 252 9.44 43.83 16.92
C THR A 252 9.49 43.18 15.55
N GLN A 253 10.46 42.31 15.31
CA GLN A 253 10.61 41.64 14.03
C GLN A 253 9.62 40.50 13.86
N ASN A 254 9.60 39.52 14.79
CA ASN A 254 8.77 38.31 14.62
C ASN A 254 7.28 38.58 14.83
N GLY A 255 6.94 39.55 15.68
CA GLY A 255 5.55 40.02 15.82
C GLY A 255 5.07 40.69 14.55
N THR A 256 5.90 41.55 13.91
CA THR A 256 5.61 42.17 12.60
C THR A 256 5.53 41.13 11.50
N TYR A 257 6.44 40.16 11.48
CA TYR A 257 6.43 39.07 10.51
C TYR A 257 5.12 38.32 10.56
N VAL A 258 4.73 37.77 11.73
CA VAL A 258 3.51 37.00 11.86
C VAL A 258 2.25 37.83 11.63
N SER A 259 2.21 39.09 12.08
CA SER A 259 1.04 39.97 11.84
C SER A 259 0.87 40.37 10.38
N GLY A 260 1.96 40.33 9.58
CA GLY A 260 1.94 40.62 8.14
C GLY A 260 1.60 39.44 7.26
N LEU A 261 1.43 38.24 7.82
CA LEU A 261 1.06 37.05 7.05
C LEU A 261 -0.41 37.10 6.61
N THR A 262 -0.67 36.69 5.36
CA THR A 262 -2.03 36.61 4.81
C THR A 262 -2.40 35.17 4.48
N VAL A 263 -3.67 34.84 4.60
CA VAL A 263 -4.18 33.49 4.29
C VAL A 263 -3.84 33.13 2.85
N GLY A 264 -3.32 31.91 2.67
CA GLY A 264 -2.91 31.40 1.38
C GLY A 264 -1.42 31.59 1.08
N THR A 265 -0.70 32.47 1.80
CA THR A 265 0.75 32.66 1.62
C THR A 265 1.52 31.39 1.97
N GLU A 266 2.42 30.94 1.09
CA GLU A 266 3.38 29.88 1.40
C GLU A 266 4.64 30.51 2.04
N ILE A 267 5.09 29.87 3.12
CA ILE A 267 6.33 30.23 3.80
C ILE A 267 7.23 29.02 3.93
N THR A 268 8.53 29.26 3.88
CA THR A 268 9.54 28.25 4.21
C THR A 268 10.05 28.49 5.62
N ILE A 269 10.04 27.43 6.43
CA ILE A 269 10.55 27.45 7.81
C ILE A 269 11.79 26.56 7.84
N TYR A 270 12.85 27.06 8.45
CA TYR A 270 14.04 26.28 8.81
C TYR A 270 14.26 26.41 10.31
N MET A 271 14.16 25.29 11.01
CA MET A 271 14.36 25.22 12.46
C MET A 271 15.57 24.34 12.74
N ASN A 272 16.45 24.80 13.62
CA ASN A 272 17.66 24.07 13.97
C ASN A 272 17.76 23.88 15.48
N THR A 273 17.93 22.63 15.92
CA THR A 273 18.18 22.28 17.31
C THR A 273 19.70 22.21 17.52
N ASN A 274 20.30 23.28 17.99
CA ASN A 274 21.71 23.33 18.32
C ASN A 274 21.97 22.52 19.59
N ILE A 275 22.60 21.37 19.45
CA ILE A 275 22.99 20.51 20.58
C ILE A 275 24.45 20.74 20.91
N LYS A 276 24.74 21.00 22.17
CA LYS A 276 26.10 21.27 22.68
C LYS A 276 26.58 20.05 23.47
N ASP A 277 27.78 19.55 23.12
CA ASP A 277 28.47 18.53 23.92
C ASP A 277 29.17 19.16 25.16
N ASN A 278 29.75 18.32 26.02
CA ASN A 278 30.46 18.83 27.20
C ASN A 278 31.75 19.62 26.87
N ALA A 279 32.35 19.39 25.72
CA ALA A 279 33.51 20.15 25.26
C ALA A 279 33.13 21.55 24.72
N GLY A 280 31.85 21.81 24.60
CA GLY A 280 31.30 23.09 24.11
C GLY A 280 31.10 23.15 22.60
N ASN A 281 31.35 22.08 21.87
CA ASN A 281 31.08 21.99 20.43
C ASN A 281 29.57 21.94 20.17
N ILE A 282 29.15 22.70 19.15
CA ILE A 282 27.75 22.74 18.76
C ILE A 282 27.57 21.88 17.51
N THR A 283 26.65 20.94 17.57
CA THR A 283 26.19 20.16 16.43
C THR A 283 24.74 20.49 16.09
N THR A 284 24.35 20.33 14.85
CA THR A 284 23.01 20.64 14.32
C THR A 284 22.44 19.39 13.62
N PRO A 285 22.09 18.34 14.38
CA PRO A 285 21.64 17.11 13.78
C PRO A 285 20.24 17.27 13.15
N VAL A 286 20.04 16.64 12.01
CA VAL A 286 18.69 16.35 11.52
C VAL A 286 18.14 15.20 12.35
N ALA A 287 17.31 15.50 13.33
CA ALA A 287 16.80 14.49 14.24
C ALA A 287 15.54 13.84 13.68
N SER A 288 15.62 12.53 13.35
CA SER A 288 14.44 11.69 13.07
C SER A 288 13.76 11.21 14.35
N GLN A 289 14.55 10.95 15.40
CA GLN A 289 14.09 10.58 16.73
C GLN A 289 14.93 11.34 17.76
N ALA A 290 14.31 11.83 18.81
CA ALA A 290 15.04 12.38 19.95
C ALA A 290 14.24 12.22 21.24
N LEU A 291 14.94 11.97 22.34
CA LEU A 291 14.37 12.01 23.70
C LEU A 291 15.28 12.79 24.64
N GLY A 292 14.65 13.67 25.39
CA GLY A 292 15.30 14.33 26.53
C GLY A 292 15.63 13.32 27.63
N GLY A 293 16.66 13.65 28.42
CA GLY A 293 17.03 12.89 29.58
C GLY A 293 17.42 13.85 30.72
N SER A 294 18.39 13.48 31.53
CA SER A 294 18.88 14.41 32.57
C SER A 294 20.27 14.95 32.28
N LEU A 295 21.26 14.18 32.55
CA LEU A 295 22.66 14.57 32.49
C LEU A 295 23.49 13.53 31.73
N MET A 296 24.56 13.96 31.09
CA MET A 296 25.59 13.10 30.54
C MET A 296 26.39 12.49 31.70
N VAL A 297 26.65 11.18 31.69
CA VAL A 297 27.40 10.43 32.68
C VAL A 297 28.76 9.93 32.18
N LEU A 298 28.90 9.86 30.84
CA LEU A 298 30.14 9.49 30.16
C LEU A 298 30.28 10.33 28.90
N ASP A 299 31.47 10.88 28.65
CA ASP A 299 31.81 11.71 27.49
C ASP A 299 33.20 11.35 26.96
N GLY A 300 33.30 11.01 25.67
CA GLY A 300 34.55 10.63 25.03
C GLY A 300 35.29 9.48 25.75
N GLY A 301 34.55 8.51 26.31
CA GLY A 301 35.10 7.43 27.11
C GLY A 301 35.56 7.83 28.52
N THR A 302 35.33 9.07 28.90
CA THR A 302 35.67 9.59 30.21
C THR A 302 34.45 9.81 31.09
N ARG A 303 34.44 9.21 32.26
CA ARG A 303 33.33 9.41 33.22
C ARG A 303 33.25 10.87 33.68
N ILE A 304 32.05 11.42 33.70
CA ILE A 304 31.80 12.74 34.25
C ILE A 304 32.03 12.73 35.78
N SER A 305 32.88 13.62 36.25
CA SER A 305 33.27 13.68 37.67
C SER A 305 32.48 14.68 38.49
N SER A 306 31.89 15.67 37.84
CA SER A 306 31.11 16.73 38.49
C SER A 306 29.87 17.06 37.68
N TYR A 307 28.73 17.01 38.31
CA TYR A 307 27.44 17.31 37.70
C TYR A 307 27.02 18.71 38.05
N ALA A 308 26.95 19.61 37.08
CA ALA A 308 26.38 20.95 37.26
C ALA A 308 24.87 20.82 37.32
N ASN A 309 24.29 21.10 38.45
CA ASN A 309 22.85 21.27 38.70
C ASN A 309 22.05 20.11 39.28
N SER A 310 21.01 20.54 39.90
CA SER A 310 19.88 19.88 40.53
C SER A 310 18.91 19.14 39.59
N LEU A 311 19.26 18.89 38.34
CA LEU A 311 18.44 18.15 37.35
C LEU A 311 18.43 16.65 37.66
N GLY A 312 17.67 16.32 38.67
CA GLY A 312 17.57 14.95 39.16
C GLY A 312 18.71 14.63 40.13
N ASN A 313 18.38 14.10 41.29
CA ASN A 313 19.36 13.68 42.30
C ASN A 313 20.10 12.42 41.82
N ILE A 314 21.17 12.60 41.03
CA ILE A 314 22.04 11.48 40.59
C ILE A 314 23.20 11.20 41.57
N SER A 315 23.26 11.87 42.69
CA SER A 315 24.28 11.67 43.73
C SER A 315 24.00 10.47 44.65
N GLY A 316 22.74 10.11 44.84
CA GLY A 316 22.31 8.98 45.65
C GLY A 316 22.25 7.66 44.87
N ASN A 317 22.33 6.56 45.64
CA ASN A 317 22.10 5.20 45.06
C ASN A 317 20.60 5.01 44.85
N GLU A 318 20.17 5.04 43.60
CA GLU A 318 18.78 4.96 43.18
C GLU A 318 18.68 4.03 41.97
N PRO A 319 17.48 3.54 41.63
CA PRO A 319 17.24 2.91 40.32
C PRO A 319 17.65 3.90 39.22
N ARG A 320 18.28 3.41 38.13
CA ARG A 320 18.76 4.25 37.03
C ARG A 320 18.37 3.66 35.69
N THR A 321 18.11 4.53 34.73
CA THR A 321 17.97 4.21 33.32
C THR A 321 18.99 5.04 32.56
N ALA A 322 19.78 4.38 31.69
CA ALA A 322 20.80 5.05 30.89
C ALA A 322 20.79 4.55 29.45
N VAL A 323 21.23 5.42 28.57
CA VAL A 323 21.45 5.12 27.14
C VAL A 323 22.80 5.68 26.73
N GLY A 324 23.50 4.95 25.86
CA GLY A 324 24.78 5.37 25.32
C GLY A 324 25.15 4.66 24.03
N TYR A 325 26.26 5.04 23.46
CA TYR A 325 26.78 4.45 22.21
C TYR A 325 28.32 4.36 22.26
N ASN A 326 28.86 3.45 21.45
CA ASN A 326 30.29 3.27 21.31
C ASN A 326 30.96 4.38 20.45
N ALA A 327 32.29 4.40 20.37
CA ALA A 327 33.05 5.49 19.75
C ALA A 327 32.76 5.68 18.26
N ASP A 328 32.54 4.60 17.51
CA ASP A 328 32.17 4.64 16.10
C ASP A 328 30.67 4.79 15.83
N LYS A 329 29.87 4.93 16.90
CA LYS A 329 28.40 5.12 16.84
C LYS A 329 27.63 3.99 16.16
N THR A 330 28.22 2.80 16.13
CA THR A 330 27.62 1.60 15.52
C THR A 330 26.82 0.75 16.50
N LYS A 331 26.99 0.97 17.81
CA LYS A 331 26.31 0.20 18.87
C LYS A 331 25.53 1.13 19.78
N LEU A 332 24.26 0.80 20.00
CA LEU A 332 23.41 1.43 21.03
C LEU A 332 23.33 0.53 22.24
N ILE A 333 23.63 1.09 23.41
CA ILE A 333 23.56 0.43 24.70
C ILE A 333 22.43 1.06 25.50
N MET A 334 21.46 0.25 25.92
CA MET A 334 20.38 0.66 26.83
C MET A 334 20.56 -0.12 28.11
N CYS A 335 20.47 0.54 29.25
CA CYS A 335 20.78 -0.05 30.55
C CYS A 335 19.79 0.44 31.62
N VAL A 336 19.30 -0.50 32.43
CA VAL A 336 18.59 -0.21 33.69
C VAL A 336 19.31 -0.88 34.84
N VAL A 337 19.50 -0.13 35.93
CA VAL A 337 19.97 -0.63 37.22
C VAL A 337 18.79 -0.55 38.20
N ASP A 338 18.32 -1.67 38.70
CA ASP A 338 17.31 -1.69 39.77
C ASP A 338 17.85 -1.08 41.06
N GLY A 339 16.98 -0.70 41.95
CA GLY A 339 17.36 -0.11 43.23
C GLY A 339 16.26 -0.19 44.30
N ARG A 340 16.47 0.49 45.40
CA ARG A 340 15.53 0.61 46.52
C ARG A 340 15.15 -0.70 47.23
N SER A 341 15.95 -1.76 46.99
CA SER A 341 15.73 -3.07 47.58
C SER A 341 17.06 -3.63 48.07
N SER A 342 17.36 -3.61 49.36
CA SER A 342 18.64 -4.04 49.92
C SER A 342 18.94 -5.51 49.66
N GLY A 343 17.91 -6.35 49.58
CA GLY A 343 18.07 -7.78 49.27
C GLY A 343 18.17 -8.12 47.83
N TRP A 344 17.81 -7.22 46.91
CA TRP A 344 17.79 -7.41 45.47
C TRP A 344 18.81 -6.50 44.75
N SER A 345 18.64 -5.20 44.88
CA SER A 345 19.49 -4.16 44.26
C SER A 345 19.35 -2.85 45.05
N THR A 346 20.47 -2.27 45.43
CA THR A 346 20.49 -0.99 46.17
C THR A 346 20.51 0.22 45.23
N GLY A 347 20.72 -0.03 43.92
CA GLY A 347 20.85 1.03 42.91
C GLY A 347 22.25 1.61 42.82
N CYS A 348 22.41 2.67 42.05
CA CYS A 348 23.70 3.36 41.89
C CYS A 348 23.56 4.88 41.78
N ASN A 349 24.66 5.59 42.06
CA ASN A 349 24.76 7.00 41.78
C ASN A 349 25.28 7.23 40.34
N GLY A 350 25.28 8.52 39.91
CA GLY A 350 25.67 8.88 38.55
C GLY A 350 27.12 8.55 38.20
N LYS A 351 28.07 8.57 39.15
CA LYS A 351 29.49 8.21 38.92
C LYS A 351 29.62 6.73 38.68
N VAL A 352 28.97 5.91 39.47
CA VAL A 352 28.91 4.45 39.28
C VAL A 352 28.21 4.11 37.98
N LEU A 353 27.12 4.80 37.61
CA LEU A 353 26.42 4.62 36.35
C LEU A 353 27.32 4.90 35.14
N GLY A 354 28.09 6.01 35.18
CA GLY A 354 29.06 6.36 34.14
C GLY A 354 30.11 5.26 33.94
N ASP A 355 30.66 4.70 35.04
CA ASP A 355 31.61 3.59 34.97
C ASP A 355 30.94 2.30 34.49
N ILE A 356 29.69 2.02 34.83
CA ILE A 356 28.91 0.90 34.28
C ILE A 356 28.81 1.05 32.76
N MET A 357 28.36 2.20 32.28
CA MET A 357 28.20 2.43 30.83
C MET A 357 29.54 2.32 30.08
N LYS A 358 30.63 2.79 30.68
CA LYS A 358 31.98 2.60 30.12
C LYS A 358 32.37 1.11 30.01
N ASN A 359 32.13 0.33 31.06
CA ASN A 359 32.40 -1.10 31.06
C ASN A 359 31.49 -1.88 30.05
N LEU A 360 30.30 -1.37 29.76
CA LEU A 360 29.41 -1.91 28.73
C LEU A 360 29.84 -1.49 27.29
N GLY A 361 30.90 -0.69 27.15
CA GLY A 361 31.50 -0.34 25.85
C GLY A 361 31.00 1.01 25.28
N CYS A 362 30.35 1.84 26.08
CA CYS A 362 29.99 3.18 25.65
C CYS A 362 31.21 4.11 25.57
N ASN A 363 31.18 5.00 24.59
CA ASN A 363 32.02 6.21 24.53
C ASN A 363 31.29 7.42 25.13
N ASP A 364 29.99 7.52 24.81
CA ASP A 364 29.12 8.56 25.33
C ASP A 364 27.88 7.92 25.94
N ALA A 365 27.43 8.43 27.07
CA ALA A 365 26.23 7.96 27.73
C ALA A 365 25.56 9.04 28.59
N MET A 366 24.24 8.96 28.67
CA MET A 366 23.42 9.85 29.48
C MET A 366 22.44 9.06 30.35
N ASN A 367 22.04 9.70 31.47
CA ASN A 367 21.00 9.21 32.35
C ASN A 367 19.62 9.72 31.85
N PHE A 368 18.66 8.82 31.75
CA PHE A 368 17.24 9.11 31.63
C PHE A 368 16.58 9.31 33.00
N ASP A 369 15.24 9.38 33.05
CA ASP A 369 14.57 9.42 34.35
C ASP A 369 14.81 8.10 35.10
N GLY A 370 15.11 8.22 36.37
CA GLY A 370 15.43 7.10 37.24
C GLY A 370 14.33 6.82 38.27
N GLY A 371 14.76 6.20 39.37
CA GLY A 371 13.86 5.90 40.48
C GLY A 371 12.69 5.03 40.05
N GLY A 372 11.48 5.43 40.44
CA GLY A 372 10.24 4.73 40.10
C GLY A 372 9.91 4.64 38.60
N SER A 373 10.55 5.46 37.77
CA SER A 373 10.33 5.45 36.33
C SER A 373 11.15 4.37 35.63
N SER A 374 12.17 3.78 36.26
CA SER A 374 13.08 2.81 35.64
C SER A 374 12.38 1.54 35.22
N GLN A 375 12.23 1.34 33.94
CA GLN A 375 11.57 0.21 33.30
C GLN A 375 12.43 -0.33 32.17
N PHE A 376 12.58 -1.67 32.10
CA PHE A 376 13.23 -2.37 31.00
C PHE A 376 12.30 -3.45 30.45
N TRP A 377 11.88 -3.28 29.24
CA TRP A 377 10.97 -4.19 28.54
C TRP A 377 11.69 -4.89 27.42
N ILE A 378 11.49 -6.19 27.25
CA ILE A 378 11.98 -6.97 26.09
C ILE A 378 10.85 -7.80 25.47
N THR A 379 10.99 -8.04 24.18
CA THR A 379 10.06 -8.90 23.43
C THR A 379 9.98 -10.31 24.02
N GLY A 380 8.76 -10.85 24.08
CA GLY A 380 8.48 -12.20 24.56
C GLY A 380 8.59 -12.38 26.08
N SER A 381 9.07 -11.38 26.83
CA SER A 381 9.19 -11.45 28.28
C SER A 381 8.45 -10.32 29.01
N GLY A 382 8.16 -9.21 28.32
CA GLY A 382 7.57 -8.04 28.98
C GLY A 382 8.59 -7.24 29.80
N LEU A 383 8.20 -6.66 30.92
CA LEU A 383 9.10 -6.01 31.86
C LEU A 383 9.98 -7.06 32.55
N VAL A 384 11.27 -6.85 32.52
CA VAL A 384 12.28 -7.82 33.02
C VAL A 384 13.03 -7.34 34.27
N ASN A 385 12.89 -6.07 34.62
CA ASN A 385 13.41 -5.50 35.86
C ASN A 385 12.30 -5.35 36.92
N ASP A 386 12.66 -5.09 38.17
CA ASP A 386 11.69 -4.90 39.26
C ASP A 386 11.16 -3.46 39.30
N ALA A 387 10.44 -3.08 38.27
CA ALA A 387 9.89 -1.71 38.14
C ALA A 387 8.90 -1.33 39.24
N SER A 388 8.20 -2.28 39.87
CA SER A 388 7.29 -2.03 40.99
C SER A 388 8.05 -1.63 42.25
N THR A 389 9.10 -2.40 42.63
CA THR A 389 9.95 -2.06 43.77
C THR A 389 10.71 -0.77 43.52
N ASN A 390 11.20 -0.52 42.35
CA ASN A 390 11.77 0.78 41.95
C ASN A 390 10.82 1.94 42.24
N ASN A 391 9.51 1.72 42.09
CA ASN A 391 8.45 2.70 42.41
C ASN A 391 7.91 2.59 43.85
N GLY A 392 8.68 2.03 44.76
CA GLY A 392 8.30 1.90 46.17
C GLY A 392 7.18 0.90 46.43
N GLY A 393 7.01 -0.11 45.57
CA GLY A 393 5.93 -1.12 45.68
C GLY A 393 4.57 -0.64 45.19
N SER A 394 4.47 0.58 44.61
CA SER A 394 3.19 1.17 44.17
C SER A 394 2.77 0.70 42.75
N GLY A 395 3.32 -0.40 42.25
CA GLY A 395 3.10 -0.88 40.91
C GLY A 395 4.02 -0.18 39.90
N VAL A 396 3.87 -0.54 38.61
CA VAL A 396 4.66 0.05 37.53
C VAL A 396 4.19 1.45 37.21
N ARG A 397 5.10 2.42 37.27
CA ARG A 397 4.80 3.82 37.01
C ARG A 397 4.50 4.05 35.54
N SER A 398 3.43 4.80 35.24
CA SER A 398 3.26 5.39 33.91
C SER A 398 4.25 6.54 33.72
N VAL A 399 4.93 6.58 32.57
CA VAL A 399 5.97 7.56 32.20
C VAL A 399 5.58 8.27 30.92
N ALA A 400 6.17 9.42 30.67
CA ALA A 400 5.76 10.31 29.58
C ALA A 400 6.24 9.84 28.21
N ASP A 401 7.37 9.17 28.16
CA ASP A 401 7.94 8.65 26.92
C ASP A 401 8.88 7.47 27.18
N GLY A 402 9.32 6.83 26.11
CA GLY A 402 10.29 5.75 26.13
C GLY A 402 11.10 5.66 24.84
N LEU A 403 12.27 5.05 24.95
CA LEU A 403 13.13 4.72 23.82
C LEU A 403 13.02 3.23 23.50
N PHE A 404 12.81 2.94 22.23
CA PHE A 404 12.64 1.58 21.74
C PHE A 404 13.62 1.27 20.61
N VAL A 405 14.11 0.03 20.59
CA VAL A 405 14.68 -0.59 19.39
C VAL A 405 13.62 -1.52 18.82
N VAL A 406 13.41 -1.40 17.53
CA VAL A 406 12.41 -2.19 16.80
C VAL A 406 13.03 -2.92 15.63
N LYS A 407 12.49 -4.10 15.31
CA LYS A 407 12.77 -4.81 14.06
C LYS A 407 11.76 -4.34 13.01
N LEU A 408 12.28 -3.81 11.93
CA LEU A 408 11.47 -3.37 10.79
C LEU A 408 10.91 -4.59 10.03
N PRO A 409 9.72 -4.49 9.40
CA PRO A 409 9.17 -5.52 8.55
C PRO A 409 10.14 -5.88 7.41
N THR A 410 10.11 -7.12 6.95
CA THR A 410 10.87 -7.50 5.75
C THR A 410 10.29 -6.78 4.53
N PRO A 411 11.13 -6.17 3.67
CA PRO A 411 10.64 -5.56 2.45
C PRO A 411 9.95 -6.55 1.53
N VAL A 412 8.88 -6.12 0.90
CA VAL A 412 8.08 -6.94 -0.04
C VAL A 412 8.02 -6.25 -1.38
N LEU A 413 8.17 -7.03 -2.44
CA LEU A 413 7.97 -6.61 -3.82
C LEU A 413 6.77 -7.34 -4.41
N SER A 414 5.98 -6.64 -5.19
CA SER A 414 4.88 -7.21 -5.98
C SER A 414 4.80 -6.54 -7.34
N THR A 415 4.17 -7.23 -8.29
CA THR A 415 3.96 -6.74 -9.65
C THR A 415 2.53 -7.00 -10.08
N SER A 416 1.96 -6.14 -10.91
CA SER A 416 0.62 -6.32 -11.47
C SER A 416 0.56 -7.42 -12.55
N ALA A 417 1.71 -7.93 -13.00
CA ALA A 417 1.78 -9.02 -13.96
C ALA A 417 3.01 -9.90 -13.68
N SER A 418 2.86 -11.21 -13.79
CA SER A 418 3.96 -12.18 -13.75
C SER A 418 4.56 -12.46 -15.12
N SER A 419 3.82 -12.12 -16.19
CA SER A 419 4.28 -12.25 -17.58
C SER A 419 3.63 -11.18 -18.47
N LEU A 420 4.30 -10.83 -19.56
CA LEU A 420 3.77 -9.97 -20.62
C LEU A 420 4.00 -10.64 -21.96
N SER A 421 2.95 -10.73 -22.78
CA SER A 421 3.02 -11.18 -24.16
C SER A 421 2.82 -9.99 -25.09
N LEU A 422 3.70 -9.81 -26.05
CA LEU A 422 3.67 -8.73 -27.04
C LEU A 422 3.76 -9.36 -28.44
N SER A 423 2.84 -9.00 -29.30
CA SER A 423 2.81 -9.52 -30.68
C SER A 423 2.89 -8.36 -31.66
N THR A 424 3.63 -8.53 -32.73
CA THR A 424 3.77 -7.52 -33.77
C THR A 424 4.09 -8.19 -35.10
N ASN A 425 4.01 -7.42 -36.18
CA ASN A 425 4.42 -7.82 -37.50
C ASN A 425 5.48 -6.84 -38.06
N ASP A 426 6.29 -7.32 -38.99
CA ASP A 426 7.23 -6.50 -39.78
C ASP A 426 8.19 -5.64 -38.93
N ASN A 427 8.58 -6.16 -37.79
CA ASN A 427 9.49 -5.51 -36.84
C ASN A 427 8.95 -4.18 -36.26
N VAL A 428 7.64 -3.96 -36.29
CA VAL A 428 7.05 -2.76 -35.66
C VAL A 428 7.18 -2.87 -34.14
N ALA A 429 7.66 -1.82 -33.52
CA ALA A 429 7.77 -1.77 -32.06
C ALA A 429 6.39 -1.65 -31.39
N VAL A 430 6.15 -2.46 -30.38
CA VAL A 430 4.92 -2.43 -29.56
C VAL A 430 5.23 -2.33 -28.09
N THR A 431 4.33 -1.79 -27.33
CA THR A 431 4.54 -1.55 -25.89
C THR A 431 3.45 -2.18 -25.04
N LYS A 432 3.82 -2.58 -23.83
CA LYS A 432 2.90 -2.99 -22.77
C LYS A 432 3.46 -2.55 -21.42
N SER A 433 2.59 -2.22 -20.48
CA SER A 433 3.03 -1.72 -19.18
C SER A 433 2.56 -2.63 -18.04
N PHE A 434 3.31 -2.61 -16.95
CA PHE A 434 2.93 -3.22 -15.67
C PHE A 434 3.41 -2.35 -14.53
N THR A 435 2.80 -2.52 -13.36
CA THR A 435 3.16 -1.77 -12.15
C THR A 435 4.01 -2.62 -11.23
N VAL A 436 5.05 -2.01 -10.67
CA VAL A 436 5.87 -2.57 -9.60
C VAL A 436 5.54 -1.84 -8.31
N THR A 437 5.25 -2.57 -7.25
CA THR A 437 4.99 -2.01 -5.93
C THR A 437 5.94 -2.61 -4.90
N GLY A 438 6.54 -1.74 -4.11
CA GLY A 438 7.37 -2.11 -2.98
C GLY A 438 6.74 -1.65 -1.67
N LYS A 439 6.93 -2.43 -0.62
CA LYS A 439 6.52 -2.08 0.74
C LYS A 439 7.69 -2.27 1.69
N ASP A 440 7.80 -1.39 2.68
CA ASP A 440 8.83 -1.43 3.73
C ASP A 440 10.27 -1.40 3.18
N LEU A 441 10.50 -0.68 2.09
CA LEU A 441 11.75 -0.65 1.35
C LEU A 441 12.91 -0.08 2.17
N ARG A 442 14.12 -0.69 2.00
CA ARG A 442 15.38 -0.19 2.56
C ARG A 442 16.17 0.63 1.55
N ASP A 443 15.96 0.32 0.27
CA ASP A 443 16.66 0.93 -0.86
C ASP A 443 15.73 1.04 -2.06
N ALA A 444 16.17 1.72 -3.12
CA ALA A 444 15.45 1.77 -4.38
C ALA A 444 15.19 0.36 -4.94
N ILE A 445 14.14 0.21 -5.71
CA ILE A 445 13.86 -1.00 -6.47
C ILE A 445 14.70 -0.93 -7.75
N SER A 446 15.44 -1.97 -8.06
CA SER A 446 16.23 -2.12 -9.29
C SER A 446 15.55 -3.10 -10.23
N LEU A 447 15.54 -2.77 -11.52
CA LEU A 447 15.01 -3.62 -12.59
C LEU A 447 16.12 -3.92 -13.60
N SER A 448 16.22 -5.17 -14.01
CA SER A 448 17.19 -5.61 -15.01
C SER A 448 16.58 -6.58 -16.00
N LEU A 449 16.82 -6.34 -17.29
CA LEU A 449 16.47 -7.26 -18.37
C LEU A 449 17.56 -8.33 -18.52
N SER A 450 17.12 -9.58 -18.77
CA SER A 450 17.99 -10.72 -19.00
C SER A 450 17.31 -11.75 -19.91
N GLY A 451 18.06 -12.71 -20.39
CA GLY A 451 17.57 -13.78 -21.29
C GLY A 451 18.12 -13.67 -22.69
N THR A 452 17.91 -14.72 -23.48
CA THR A 452 18.55 -14.90 -24.81
C THR A 452 18.18 -13.77 -25.77
N ASN A 453 16.96 -13.25 -25.69
CA ASN A 453 16.46 -12.19 -26.57
C ASN A 453 16.22 -10.88 -25.83
N ALA A 454 16.93 -10.63 -24.73
CA ALA A 454 16.76 -9.40 -23.96
C ALA A 454 17.00 -8.12 -24.81
N ASN A 455 17.83 -8.20 -25.82
CA ASN A 455 18.10 -7.12 -26.77
C ASN A 455 16.91 -6.74 -27.68
N GLN A 456 15.88 -7.56 -27.74
CA GLN A 456 14.64 -7.27 -28.46
C GLN A 456 13.63 -6.48 -27.61
N PHE A 457 13.93 -6.30 -26.32
CA PHE A 457 13.10 -5.62 -25.36
C PHE A 457 13.85 -4.46 -24.72
N SER A 458 13.09 -3.46 -24.29
CA SER A 458 13.60 -2.38 -23.43
C SER A 458 12.55 -2.02 -22.38
N ILE A 459 12.99 -1.39 -21.30
CA ILE A 459 12.13 -0.94 -20.20
C ILE A 459 12.29 0.56 -19.99
N SER A 460 11.20 1.23 -19.63
CA SER A 460 11.16 2.69 -19.46
C SER A 460 12.01 3.20 -18.27
N SER A 461 12.28 2.34 -17.30
CA SER A 461 13.13 2.67 -16.14
C SER A 461 13.82 1.43 -15.59
N THR A 462 15.04 1.58 -15.13
CA THR A 462 15.80 0.56 -14.41
C THR A 462 15.78 0.72 -12.90
N SER A 463 15.10 1.75 -12.39
CA SER A 463 15.00 2.00 -10.94
C SER A 463 13.71 2.72 -10.58
N ILE A 464 13.16 2.39 -9.40
CA ILE A 464 12.07 3.11 -8.75
C ILE A 464 12.58 3.56 -7.38
N SER A 465 12.45 4.84 -7.09
CA SER A 465 12.87 5.42 -5.80
C SER A 465 12.18 4.73 -4.63
N LYS A 466 12.91 4.53 -3.54
CA LYS A 466 12.36 4.05 -2.27
C LYS A 466 11.15 4.87 -1.79
N ASP A 467 11.21 6.17 -1.99
CA ASP A 467 10.16 7.09 -1.51
C ASP A 467 8.91 7.08 -2.40
N ALA A 468 9.08 6.72 -3.69
CA ALA A 468 7.95 6.51 -4.59
C ALA A 468 7.22 5.19 -4.29
N ALA A 469 7.99 4.15 -3.93
CA ALA A 469 7.54 2.81 -3.59
C ALA A 469 6.73 2.09 -4.69
N THR A 470 6.18 2.80 -5.66
CA THR A 470 5.38 2.28 -6.77
C THR A 470 5.81 2.97 -8.07
N GLY A 471 5.86 2.23 -9.15
CA GLY A 471 6.19 2.77 -10.47
C GLY A 471 5.63 1.92 -11.61
N THR A 472 5.15 2.57 -12.66
CA THR A 472 4.72 1.91 -13.88
C THR A 472 5.92 1.74 -14.81
N ILE A 473 6.13 0.53 -15.27
CA ILE A 473 7.21 0.15 -16.19
C ILE A 473 6.59 -0.17 -17.53
N THR A 474 6.96 0.57 -18.55
CA THR A 474 6.60 0.27 -19.93
C THR A 474 7.69 -0.59 -20.55
N VAL A 475 7.29 -1.74 -21.05
CA VAL A 475 8.12 -2.66 -21.83
C VAL A 475 7.89 -2.36 -23.30
N THR A 476 8.94 -2.09 -24.03
CA THR A 476 8.92 -1.98 -25.50
C THR A 476 9.52 -3.25 -26.08
N TYR A 477 8.77 -3.93 -26.91
CA TYR A 477 9.26 -5.02 -27.77
C TYR A 477 9.51 -4.45 -29.16
N ALA A 478 10.76 -4.44 -29.58
CA ALA A 478 11.21 -3.93 -30.87
C ALA A 478 12.04 -5.02 -31.55
N PRO A 479 11.37 -6.04 -32.15
CA PRO A 479 12.07 -7.15 -32.75
C PRO A 479 12.85 -6.73 -34.02
N THR A 480 13.98 -7.40 -34.24
CA THR A 480 14.83 -7.18 -35.41
C THR A 480 14.78 -8.35 -36.38
N ALA A 481 14.08 -9.42 -36.05
CA ALA A 481 13.89 -10.62 -36.86
C ALA A 481 12.52 -11.25 -36.57
N GLU A 482 12.07 -12.09 -37.52
CA GLU A 482 10.88 -12.90 -37.29
C GLU A 482 11.11 -13.99 -36.25
N GLY A 483 10.03 -14.44 -35.65
CA GLY A 483 10.03 -15.55 -34.69
C GLY A 483 9.54 -15.13 -33.30
N THR A 484 9.75 -16.05 -32.37
CA THR A 484 9.40 -15.85 -30.95
C THR A 484 10.64 -15.44 -30.16
N HIS A 485 10.49 -14.44 -29.34
CA HIS A 485 11.54 -13.91 -28.51
C HIS A 485 11.15 -13.98 -27.03
N SER A 486 12.08 -14.27 -26.16
CA SER A 486 11.83 -14.34 -24.72
C SER A 486 12.90 -13.60 -23.92
N ALA A 487 12.46 -12.95 -22.86
CA ALA A 487 13.33 -12.31 -21.89
C ALA A 487 12.68 -12.35 -20.50
N ASN A 488 13.41 -11.88 -19.50
CA ASN A 488 12.91 -11.73 -18.14
C ASN A 488 13.29 -10.36 -17.59
N ILE A 489 12.41 -9.75 -16.85
CA ILE A 489 12.72 -8.60 -16.01
C ILE A 489 12.87 -9.11 -14.58
N THR A 490 14.07 -9.03 -14.03
CA THR A 490 14.30 -9.28 -12.61
C THR A 490 14.15 -7.97 -11.83
N ILE A 491 13.29 -7.98 -10.85
CA ILE A 491 12.96 -6.85 -9.98
C ILE A 491 13.47 -7.17 -8.59
N SER A 492 14.34 -6.34 -8.06
CA SER A 492 15.02 -6.60 -6.79
C SER A 492 15.17 -5.33 -5.97
N THR A 493 15.20 -5.48 -4.67
CA THR A 493 15.62 -4.45 -3.71
C THR A 493 16.27 -5.14 -2.53
N LYS A 494 16.96 -4.36 -1.72
CA LYS A 494 17.70 -4.88 -0.57
C LYS A 494 16.77 -5.56 0.43
N ARG A 495 17.11 -6.78 0.84
CA ARG A 495 16.38 -7.61 1.85
C ARG A 495 15.02 -8.15 1.38
N ALA A 496 14.54 -7.86 0.19
CA ALA A 496 13.36 -8.50 -0.37
C ALA A 496 13.71 -9.73 -1.21
N THR A 497 12.77 -10.65 -1.33
CA THR A 497 12.82 -11.68 -2.37
C THR A 497 12.59 -11.02 -3.72
N SER A 498 13.45 -11.29 -4.69
CA SER A 498 13.30 -10.77 -6.05
C SER A 498 12.08 -11.35 -6.74
N VAL A 499 11.44 -10.55 -7.57
CA VAL A 499 10.30 -10.93 -8.40
C VAL A 499 10.74 -10.91 -9.87
N THR A 500 10.20 -11.82 -10.66
CA THR A 500 10.50 -11.91 -12.10
C THR A 500 9.23 -11.74 -12.91
N VAL A 501 9.28 -10.91 -13.94
CA VAL A 501 8.25 -10.81 -14.97
C VAL A 501 8.80 -11.41 -16.25
N SER A 502 8.16 -12.46 -16.76
CA SER A 502 8.55 -13.13 -18.00
C SER A 502 8.01 -12.35 -19.20
N LEU A 503 8.83 -12.16 -20.21
CA LEU A 503 8.48 -11.51 -21.47
C LEU A 503 8.44 -12.54 -22.59
N SER A 504 7.37 -12.53 -23.35
CA SER A 504 7.27 -13.25 -24.63
C SER A 504 6.92 -12.25 -25.72
N GLY A 505 7.69 -12.28 -26.79
CA GLY A 505 7.45 -11.50 -28.00
C GLY A 505 7.21 -12.42 -29.17
N SER A 506 6.27 -12.13 -30.02
CA SER A 506 6.12 -12.77 -31.32
C SER A 506 6.16 -11.72 -32.42
N ASN A 507 6.96 -11.98 -33.44
CA ASN A 507 7.07 -11.13 -34.61
C ASN A 507 6.94 -11.99 -35.87
N SER A 508 5.95 -11.71 -36.68
CA SER A 508 5.74 -12.37 -37.96
C SER A 508 5.95 -11.39 -39.11
N LYS A 509 6.33 -11.90 -40.26
CA LYS A 509 6.20 -11.10 -41.47
C LYS A 509 4.73 -11.00 -41.84
N THR A 510 4.29 -9.82 -42.21
CA THR A 510 3.08 -9.74 -42.99
C THR A 510 3.37 -10.52 -44.29
N PRO A 511 2.59 -11.52 -44.68
CA PRO A 511 2.81 -12.22 -45.93
C PRO A 511 2.95 -11.20 -47.05
N GLU A 512 4.06 -11.21 -47.79
CA GLU A 512 4.19 -10.38 -49.00
C GLU A 512 3.05 -10.77 -49.94
N ASP A 513 2.13 -9.88 -50.18
CA ASP A 513 1.12 -9.99 -51.17
C ASP A 513 1.82 -10.10 -52.56
N PRO A 514 1.59 -11.17 -53.32
CA PRO A 514 2.10 -11.19 -54.70
C PRO A 514 1.26 -10.24 -55.56
N GLY A 515 1.46 -8.92 -55.39
CA GLY A 515 0.94 -7.87 -56.27
C GLY A 515 -0.28 -7.13 -55.76
N THR A 516 -0.02 -5.94 -55.28
CA THR A 516 -0.90 -4.75 -55.21
C THR A 516 -2.41 -4.94 -55.42
N SER A 517 -3.16 -4.92 -54.30
CA SER A 517 -4.40 -4.15 -54.25
C SER A 517 -4.75 -3.82 -52.78
N ASP A 518 -4.94 -2.53 -52.47
CA ASP A 518 -5.61 -1.99 -51.29
C ASP A 518 -7.08 -2.44 -51.22
N THR A 519 -7.37 -3.74 -51.31
CA THR A 519 -8.70 -4.25 -51.02
C THR A 519 -8.73 -4.68 -49.56
N PRO A 520 -9.62 -4.14 -48.74
CA PRO A 520 -9.90 -4.66 -47.39
C PRO A 520 -10.13 -6.16 -47.47
N VAL A 521 -9.61 -6.94 -46.51
CA VAL A 521 -9.87 -8.38 -46.41
C VAL A 521 -11.39 -8.57 -46.41
N GLU A 522 -11.91 -9.16 -47.48
CA GLU A 522 -13.35 -9.34 -47.67
C GLU A 522 -13.85 -10.44 -46.72
N ILE A 523 -14.79 -10.11 -45.89
CA ILE A 523 -15.50 -11.08 -45.06
C ILE A 523 -16.46 -11.83 -45.96
N THR A 524 -16.18 -13.07 -46.26
CA THR A 524 -16.97 -13.91 -47.16
C THR A 524 -18.07 -14.69 -46.48
N GLY A 525 -18.05 -14.73 -45.15
CA GLY A 525 -19.06 -15.43 -44.40
C GLY A 525 -18.91 -15.27 -42.86
N TYR A 526 -19.80 -15.92 -42.18
CA TYR A 526 -19.86 -15.92 -40.73
C TYR A 526 -20.12 -17.35 -40.25
N LYS A 527 -19.53 -17.74 -39.12
CA LYS A 527 -19.74 -19.04 -38.49
C LYS A 527 -20.10 -18.83 -37.01
N LEU A 528 -21.19 -19.46 -36.59
CA LEU A 528 -21.58 -19.56 -35.19
C LEU A 528 -21.59 -21.02 -34.79
N THR A 529 -20.83 -21.39 -33.81
CA THR A 529 -20.70 -22.75 -33.28
C THR A 529 -21.08 -22.74 -31.81
N GLN A 530 -21.97 -23.67 -31.42
CA GLN A 530 -22.22 -23.90 -29.97
C GLN A 530 -21.14 -24.81 -29.44
N ASP A 531 -20.33 -24.31 -28.48
CA ASP A 531 -19.22 -25.05 -27.92
C ASP A 531 -19.71 -26.02 -26.83
N TRP A 532 -20.59 -25.53 -25.96
CA TRP A 532 -21.27 -26.32 -24.95
C TRP A 532 -22.59 -25.66 -24.52
N ALA A 533 -23.53 -26.48 -24.04
CA ALA A 533 -24.78 -26.02 -23.45
C ALA A 533 -25.26 -26.96 -22.36
N HIS A 534 -25.77 -26.41 -21.27
CA HIS A 534 -26.40 -27.12 -20.19
C HIS A 534 -27.86 -26.67 -20.05
N THR A 535 -28.78 -27.61 -20.17
CA THR A 535 -30.24 -27.40 -20.06
C THR A 535 -30.86 -28.04 -18.80
N SER A 536 -30.03 -28.56 -17.89
CA SER A 536 -30.44 -29.20 -16.65
C SER A 536 -29.41 -28.95 -15.54
N GLY A 537 -29.77 -29.22 -14.30
CA GLY A 537 -28.89 -29.05 -13.16
C GLY A 537 -28.76 -27.60 -12.67
N HIS A 538 -29.68 -26.73 -13.08
CA HIS A 538 -29.65 -25.30 -12.78
C HIS A 538 -30.02 -24.99 -11.34
N LEU A 539 -29.50 -23.86 -10.86
CA LEU A 539 -30.01 -23.21 -9.66
C LEU A 539 -31.48 -22.82 -9.85
N THR A 540 -32.26 -22.84 -8.78
CA THR A 540 -33.65 -22.38 -8.83
C THR A 540 -33.74 -20.95 -9.34
N ALA A 541 -34.48 -20.74 -10.43
CA ALA A 541 -34.64 -19.41 -10.98
C ALA A 541 -35.42 -18.52 -10.00
N ASN A 542 -34.78 -17.44 -9.57
CA ASN A 542 -35.36 -16.45 -8.67
C ASN A 542 -34.69 -15.08 -8.88
N THR A 543 -35.08 -14.07 -8.12
CA THR A 543 -34.51 -12.72 -8.21
C THR A 543 -33.02 -12.65 -7.84
N ASN A 544 -32.50 -13.63 -7.11
CA ASN A 544 -31.11 -13.67 -6.64
C ASN A 544 -30.16 -14.38 -7.61
N THR A 545 -30.67 -15.21 -8.51
CA THR A 545 -29.90 -15.95 -9.54
C THR A 545 -30.17 -15.44 -10.95
N ARG A 546 -30.66 -14.22 -11.07
CA ARG A 546 -31.23 -13.65 -12.30
C ARG A 546 -30.15 -13.27 -13.32
N TRP A 547 -29.01 -12.79 -12.87
CA TRP A 547 -27.98 -12.20 -13.71
C TRP A 547 -26.70 -13.04 -13.73
N ALA A 548 -26.05 -13.03 -14.88
CA ALA A 548 -24.81 -13.71 -15.10
C ALA A 548 -23.89 -12.89 -15.99
N THR A 549 -22.60 -13.17 -15.90
CA THR A 549 -21.56 -12.63 -16.78
C THR A 549 -20.64 -13.76 -17.23
N GLY A 550 -20.15 -13.70 -18.47
CA GLY A 550 -19.24 -14.70 -19.05
C GLY A 550 -17.83 -14.12 -19.23
N PHE A 551 -16.82 -14.90 -18.83
CA PHE A 551 -15.41 -14.62 -19.07
C PHE A 551 -14.56 -15.88 -18.86
N GLY A 552 -13.50 -16.07 -19.69
CA GLY A 552 -12.52 -17.13 -19.54
C GLY A 552 -13.12 -18.54 -19.62
N GLY A 553 -14.10 -18.75 -20.51
CA GLY A 553 -14.77 -20.04 -20.68
C GLY A 553 -15.81 -20.38 -19.59
N LYS A 554 -16.17 -19.40 -18.73
CA LYS A 554 -17.08 -19.59 -17.60
C LYS A 554 -18.21 -18.58 -17.62
N ILE A 555 -19.37 -18.98 -17.09
CA ILE A 555 -20.54 -18.10 -16.85
C ILE A 555 -20.73 -18.00 -15.34
N TYR A 556 -20.47 -16.86 -14.76
CA TYR A 556 -20.57 -16.61 -13.32
C TYR A 556 -21.95 -16.14 -12.91
N ILE A 557 -22.45 -16.69 -11.79
CA ILE A 557 -23.75 -16.37 -11.20
C ILE A 557 -23.54 -16.03 -9.72
N ASN A 558 -24.01 -14.86 -9.31
CA ASN A 558 -24.00 -14.44 -7.92
C ASN A 558 -25.31 -14.84 -7.25
N ASP A 559 -25.31 -15.93 -6.48
CA ASP A 559 -26.48 -16.37 -5.70
C ASP A 559 -26.49 -15.64 -4.34
N ASN A 560 -27.09 -14.46 -4.33
CA ASN A 560 -27.19 -13.63 -3.15
C ASN A 560 -28.04 -14.25 -2.01
N ALA A 561 -28.99 -15.15 -2.33
CA ALA A 561 -29.84 -15.78 -1.30
C ALA A 561 -29.07 -16.79 -0.45
N ASN A 562 -28.17 -17.54 -1.08
CA ASN A 562 -27.34 -18.55 -0.42
C ASN A 562 -25.94 -18.02 -0.07
N SER A 563 -25.63 -16.76 -0.40
CA SER A 563 -24.33 -16.13 -0.19
C SER A 563 -23.18 -16.88 -0.84
N LEU A 564 -23.37 -17.35 -2.08
CA LEU A 564 -22.40 -18.15 -2.82
C LEU A 564 -22.24 -17.65 -4.27
N LEU A 565 -20.99 -17.67 -4.75
CA LEU A 565 -20.68 -17.50 -6.16
C LEU A 565 -20.59 -18.87 -6.85
N TYR A 566 -21.25 -19.01 -7.99
CA TYR A 566 -21.20 -20.18 -8.85
C TYR A 566 -20.67 -19.83 -10.23
N TYR A 567 -20.20 -20.82 -10.97
CA TYR A 567 -20.00 -20.68 -12.41
C TYR A 567 -20.42 -21.96 -13.15
N TRP A 568 -20.80 -21.77 -14.42
CA TRP A 568 -20.92 -22.83 -15.42
C TRP A 568 -19.68 -22.85 -16.30
N ASP A 569 -19.24 -24.04 -16.67
CA ASP A 569 -18.29 -24.26 -17.76
C ASP A 569 -18.71 -25.52 -18.56
N ALA A 570 -17.89 -26.01 -19.48
CA ALA A 570 -18.14 -27.22 -20.27
C ALA A 570 -18.42 -28.46 -19.39
N ASN A 571 -17.99 -28.49 -18.14
CA ASN A 571 -18.16 -29.62 -17.21
C ASN A 571 -19.42 -29.51 -16.36
N GLY A 572 -20.10 -28.38 -16.37
CA GLY A 572 -21.36 -28.16 -15.60
C GLY A 572 -21.26 -27.06 -14.55
N LEU A 573 -22.24 -27.06 -13.63
CA LEU A 573 -22.31 -26.06 -12.55
C LEU A 573 -21.31 -26.38 -11.42
N THR A 574 -20.50 -25.40 -11.07
CA THR A 574 -19.53 -25.49 -9.97
C THR A 574 -19.82 -24.44 -8.90
N ASN A 575 -19.86 -24.87 -7.65
CA ASN A 575 -19.82 -23.97 -6.50
C ASN A 575 -18.35 -23.59 -6.24
N THR A 576 -18.02 -22.30 -6.28
CA THR A 576 -16.66 -21.84 -6.07
C THR A 576 -16.19 -21.91 -4.62
N GLY A 577 -17.11 -22.02 -3.65
CA GLY A 577 -16.84 -21.85 -2.22
C GLY A 577 -16.57 -20.39 -1.80
N ILE A 578 -16.60 -19.44 -2.75
CA ILE A 578 -16.40 -18.02 -2.46
C ILE A 578 -17.71 -17.45 -1.92
N THR A 579 -17.61 -16.76 -0.77
CA THR A 579 -18.75 -16.04 -0.20
C THR A 579 -19.16 -14.93 -1.16
N SER A 580 -20.42 -14.98 -1.59
CA SER A 580 -21.03 -14.02 -2.50
C SER A 580 -21.07 -12.62 -1.86
N ALA A 581 -20.93 -11.61 -2.70
CA ALA A 581 -21.24 -10.24 -2.31
C ALA A 581 -22.75 -10.00 -2.34
N PRO A 582 -23.30 -9.22 -1.42
CA PRO A 582 -24.70 -8.81 -1.49
C PRO A 582 -24.94 -7.96 -2.75
N GLY A 583 -25.89 -8.35 -3.58
CA GLY A 583 -26.26 -7.66 -4.79
C GLY A 583 -26.75 -8.59 -5.89
N THR A 584 -27.53 -8.06 -6.82
CA THR A 584 -28.17 -8.84 -7.88
C THR A 584 -27.57 -8.65 -9.27
N ALA A 585 -27.00 -7.48 -9.55
CA ALA A 585 -26.35 -7.24 -10.84
C ALA A 585 -24.89 -7.68 -10.80
N ILE A 586 -24.48 -8.43 -11.81
CA ILE A 586 -23.13 -8.95 -11.97
C ILE A 586 -22.62 -8.65 -13.38
N THR A 587 -21.37 -8.27 -13.49
CA THR A 587 -20.65 -8.11 -14.76
C THR A 587 -19.20 -8.50 -14.58
N SER A 588 -18.42 -8.47 -15.65
CA SER A 588 -16.96 -8.62 -15.62
C SER A 588 -16.30 -7.48 -16.39
N ASP A 589 -15.06 -7.18 -16.04
CA ASP A 589 -14.20 -6.31 -16.84
C ASP A 589 -13.33 -7.12 -17.82
N ASP A 590 -12.53 -6.44 -18.65
CA ASP A 590 -11.68 -7.10 -19.66
C ASP A 590 -10.51 -7.87 -19.04
N ALA A 591 -10.21 -7.66 -17.75
CA ALA A 591 -9.20 -8.41 -17.00
C ALA A 591 -9.77 -9.67 -16.32
N GLY A 592 -11.09 -9.89 -16.41
CA GLY A 592 -11.78 -11.02 -15.77
C GLY A 592 -12.14 -10.80 -14.30
N ASN A 593 -12.04 -9.57 -13.78
CA ASN A 593 -12.55 -9.27 -12.46
C ASN A 593 -14.09 -9.33 -12.47
N ILE A 594 -14.67 -10.00 -11.47
CA ILE A 594 -16.14 -10.11 -11.35
C ILE A 594 -16.65 -8.97 -10.46
N ILE A 595 -17.58 -8.20 -10.99
CA ILE A 595 -18.11 -6.99 -10.34
C ILE A 595 -19.57 -7.20 -9.99
N VAL A 596 -19.92 -6.95 -8.72
CA VAL A 596 -21.28 -7.08 -8.19
C VAL A 596 -21.70 -5.76 -7.54
N THR A 597 -22.92 -5.30 -7.81
CA THR A 597 -23.49 -4.14 -7.09
C THR A 597 -24.00 -4.55 -5.72
N THR A 598 -23.71 -3.76 -4.69
CA THR A 598 -24.14 -4.05 -3.32
C THR A 598 -25.59 -3.73 -3.03
N SER A 599 -26.26 -2.93 -3.87
CA SER A 599 -27.69 -2.58 -3.68
C SER A 599 -28.35 -2.21 -5.01
N MET A 600 -29.57 -2.61 -5.19
CA MET A 600 -30.44 -2.16 -6.28
C MET A 600 -30.89 -0.71 -6.17
N TYR A 601 -30.89 -0.18 -4.94
CA TYR A 601 -31.42 1.14 -4.61
C TYR A 601 -30.49 1.83 -3.64
N ALA A 602 -29.37 2.37 -4.11
CA ALA A 602 -28.47 3.15 -3.28
C ALA A 602 -28.72 4.64 -3.47
N ALA A 603 -28.87 5.37 -2.37
CA ALA A 603 -28.81 6.83 -2.37
C ALA A 603 -27.38 7.23 -1.94
N GLY A 604 -26.72 8.08 -2.71
CA GLY A 604 -25.35 8.55 -2.40
C GLY A 604 -24.25 7.80 -3.16
N ASN A 605 -23.06 7.73 -2.56
CA ASN A 605 -21.93 7.00 -3.16
C ASN A 605 -22.27 5.52 -3.32
N THR A 606 -21.97 4.97 -4.47
CA THR A 606 -22.27 3.58 -4.79
C THR A 606 -21.07 2.72 -4.50
N ALA A 607 -21.28 1.71 -3.64
CA ALA A 607 -20.30 0.68 -3.40
C ALA A 607 -20.50 -0.50 -4.37
N LEU A 608 -19.42 -0.93 -4.99
CA LEU A 608 -19.32 -2.17 -5.73
C LEU A 608 -18.50 -3.18 -4.93
N LYS A 609 -18.74 -4.45 -5.17
CA LYS A 609 -17.89 -5.54 -4.74
C LYS A 609 -17.17 -6.10 -5.96
N VAL A 610 -15.85 -6.19 -5.90
CA VAL A 610 -15.03 -6.70 -7.00
C VAL A 610 -14.26 -7.91 -6.53
N LEU A 611 -14.43 -9.03 -7.23
CA LEU A 611 -13.60 -10.22 -7.06
C LEU A 611 -12.49 -10.16 -8.11
N PRO A 612 -11.20 -10.07 -7.72
CA PRO A 612 -10.10 -10.17 -8.67
C PRO A 612 -10.14 -11.49 -9.45
N ALA A 613 -9.66 -11.51 -10.68
CA ALA A 613 -9.69 -12.68 -11.57
C ALA A 613 -9.10 -13.96 -10.93
N ASP A 614 -8.06 -13.81 -10.12
CA ASP A 614 -7.37 -14.89 -9.36
C ASP A 614 -7.68 -14.83 -7.86
N GLY A 615 -8.63 -13.98 -7.45
CA GLY A 615 -8.98 -13.77 -6.05
C GLY A 615 -9.98 -14.79 -5.52
N THR A 616 -10.00 -14.92 -4.20
CA THR A 616 -10.96 -15.74 -3.47
C THR A 616 -11.86 -14.92 -2.54
N THR A 617 -11.73 -13.60 -2.56
CA THR A 617 -12.47 -12.68 -1.68
C THR A 617 -12.82 -11.40 -2.41
N PHE A 618 -14.08 -10.98 -2.30
CA PHE A 618 -14.54 -9.70 -2.85
C PHE A 618 -13.93 -8.52 -2.09
N GLN A 619 -13.50 -7.52 -2.83
CA GLN A 619 -12.99 -6.23 -2.34
C GLN A 619 -14.04 -5.14 -2.51
N ASP A 620 -14.02 -4.13 -1.64
CA ASP A 620 -14.87 -2.95 -1.76
C ASP A 620 -14.27 -1.95 -2.77
N LEU A 621 -15.12 -1.48 -3.69
CA LEU A 621 -14.82 -0.37 -4.58
C LEU A 621 -15.94 0.66 -4.46
N THR A 622 -15.64 1.81 -3.90
CA THR A 622 -16.61 2.92 -3.77
C THR A 622 -16.48 3.85 -4.97
N LEU A 623 -17.58 4.06 -5.68
CA LEU A 623 -17.67 5.03 -6.78
C LEU A 623 -18.26 6.34 -6.26
N THR A 624 -17.60 7.44 -6.56
CA THR A 624 -18.11 8.79 -6.30
C THR A 624 -19.00 9.22 -7.46
N MET A 625 -20.25 9.55 -7.18
CA MET A 625 -21.18 10.03 -8.20
C MET A 625 -20.89 11.46 -8.60
N PRO A 626 -21.19 11.87 -9.86
CA PRO A 626 -21.15 13.26 -10.26
C PRO A 626 -22.06 14.11 -9.40
N ASP A 627 -21.72 15.37 -9.18
CA ASP A 627 -22.49 16.31 -8.37
C ASP A 627 -23.96 16.40 -8.84
N GLY A 628 -24.87 16.32 -7.89
CA GLY A 628 -26.32 16.41 -8.13
C GLY A 628 -26.98 15.10 -8.60
N VAL A 629 -26.22 13.99 -8.61
CA VAL A 629 -26.75 12.68 -9.00
C VAL A 629 -26.89 11.78 -7.78
N THR A 630 -28.08 11.32 -7.51
CA THR A 630 -28.37 10.23 -6.62
C THR A 630 -28.54 8.95 -7.44
N ALA A 631 -27.61 8.03 -7.35
CA ALA A 631 -27.76 6.70 -7.97
C ALA A 631 -28.86 5.92 -7.24
N ASN A 632 -29.99 5.79 -7.89
CA ASN A 632 -31.13 5.11 -7.28
C ASN A 632 -31.38 3.70 -7.81
N GLN A 633 -30.75 3.27 -8.89
CA GLN A 633 -30.97 1.92 -9.43
C GLN A 633 -29.75 1.49 -10.26
N MET A 634 -28.93 0.62 -9.70
CA MET A 634 -27.90 -0.11 -10.46
C MET A 634 -28.33 -1.55 -10.70
N GLN A 635 -29.56 -1.71 -11.17
CA GLN A 635 -30.18 -3.02 -11.38
C GLN A 635 -29.55 -3.78 -12.56
N TYR A 636 -28.95 -3.04 -13.48
CA TYR A 636 -28.39 -3.56 -14.71
C TYR A 636 -27.01 -2.93 -14.93
N LEU A 637 -25.97 -3.75 -14.81
CA LEU A 637 -24.62 -3.38 -15.21
C LEU A 637 -24.42 -3.78 -16.67
N GLY A 638 -23.95 -2.84 -17.47
CA GLY A 638 -23.39 -3.14 -18.77
C GLY A 638 -21.98 -3.73 -18.67
N LYS A 639 -21.33 -3.93 -19.81
CA LYS A 639 -19.91 -4.32 -19.86
C LYS A 639 -19.06 -3.26 -19.13
N VAL A 640 -18.08 -3.70 -18.37
CA VAL A 640 -17.03 -2.85 -17.82
C VAL A 640 -15.77 -3.02 -18.67
N VAL A 641 -15.22 -1.92 -19.13
CA VAL A 641 -14.04 -1.91 -20.00
C VAL A 641 -12.77 -1.69 -19.18
N GLY A 642 -11.68 -2.31 -19.58
CA GLY A 642 -10.36 -2.19 -18.96
C GLY A 642 -10.22 -3.05 -17.71
N ASN A 643 -9.37 -2.66 -16.76
CA ASN A 643 -9.17 -3.31 -15.48
C ASN A 643 -9.48 -2.36 -14.34
N ILE A 644 -10.65 -2.54 -13.73
CA ILE A 644 -11.16 -1.63 -12.70
C ILE A 644 -10.33 -1.61 -11.41
N LEU A 645 -9.57 -2.68 -11.13
CA LEU A 645 -8.75 -2.80 -9.93
C LEU A 645 -7.37 -2.16 -10.05
N ASN A 646 -6.84 -1.98 -11.23
CA ASN A 646 -5.52 -1.36 -11.42
C ASN A 646 -5.59 0.14 -11.74
N GLY A 647 -6.77 0.74 -11.60
CA GLY A 647 -6.97 2.16 -11.87
C GLY A 647 -7.20 2.51 -13.33
N GLU A 648 -7.49 1.52 -14.17
CA GLU A 648 -7.80 1.66 -15.58
C GLU A 648 -9.08 0.89 -15.91
N GLY A 649 -10.22 1.48 -15.70
CA GLY A 649 -11.49 0.81 -15.99
C GLY A 649 -12.64 1.76 -16.07
N GLY A 650 -13.72 1.40 -16.75
CA GLY A 650 -14.89 2.22 -16.88
C GLY A 650 -16.20 1.48 -16.83
N ILE A 651 -17.09 2.01 -16.04
CA ILE A 651 -18.45 1.51 -15.89
C ILE A 651 -19.44 2.58 -16.31
N MET A 652 -20.48 2.16 -17.00
CA MET A 652 -21.60 3.02 -17.36
C MET A 652 -22.90 2.50 -16.76
N PHE A 653 -23.79 3.41 -16.39
CA PHE A 653 -25.13 3.09 -15.93
C PHE A 653 -26.11 4.22 -16.21
N MET A 654 -27.41 3.88 -16.32
CA MET A 654 -28.48 4.86 -16.52
C MET A 654 -28.89 5.50 -15.20
N PHE A 655 -29.24 6.78 -15.27
CA PHE A 655 -29.89 7.50 -14.17
C PHE A 655 -31.40 7.26 -14.16
N PRO A 656 -31.94 6.70 -13.08
CA PRO A 656 -33.35 6.33 -13.09
C PRO A 656 -34.32 7.47 -12.90
N LYS A 657 -33.88 8.61 -12.37
CA LYS A 657 -34.81 9.69 -11.97
C LYS A 657 -35.11 10.73 -13.03
N ASP A 658 -34.18 10.99 -13.91
CA ASP A 658 -34.45 11.92 -15.00
C ASP A 658 -34.62 11.23 -16.37
N ASN A 659 -34.49 9.89 -16.39
CA ASN A 659 -34.75 8.99 -17.53
C ASN A 659 -34.22 9.47 -18.90
N THR A 660 -33.29 10.43 -18.86
CA THR A 660 -32.82 11.15 -20.06
C THR A 660 -31.29 11.20 -20.12
N SER A 661 -30.61 10.70 -19.12
CA SER A 661 -29.15 10.84 -19.02
C SER A 661 -28.48 9.53 -18.66
N VAL A 662 -27.27 9.36 -19.17
CA VAL A 662 -26.35 8.27 -18.82
C VAL A 662 -25.24 8.80 -17.91
N ALA A 663 -24.88 8.08 -16.86
CA ALA A 663 -23.67 8.32 -16.12
C ALA A 663 -22.53 7.48 -16.67
N LYS A 664 -21.40 8.12 -16.83
CA LYS A 664 -20.13 7.50 -17.17
C LYS A 664 -19.15 7.74 -16.03
N ILE A 665 -18.71 6.69 -15.39
CA ILE A 665 -17.65 6.75 -14.40
C ILE A 665 -16.50 5.92 -14.92
N TYR A 666 -15.31 6.50 -14.92
CA TYR A 666 -14.10 5.79 -15.27
C TYR A 666 -12.99 6.11 -14.27
N ILE A 667 -12.15 5.13 -14.05
CA ILE A 667 -10.95 5.25 -13.23
C ILE A 667 -9.78 5.24 -14.20
N GLN A 668 -8.98 6.31 -14.17
CA GLN A 668 -7.79 6.43 -15.00
C GLN A 668 -6.61 6.85 -14.12
N TYR A 669 -5.51 6.08 -14.16
CA TYR A 669 -4.32 6.31 -13.34
C TYR A 669 -4.61 6.43 -11.83
N GLY A 670 -5.56 5.63 -11.34
CA GLY A 670 -5.98 5.67 -9.94
C GLY A 670 -6.86 6.87 -9.55
N GLU A 671 -7.10 7.81 -10.45
CA GLU A 671 -8.04 8.92 -10.24
C GLU A 671 -9.42 8.59 -10.81
N GLN A 672 -10.42 8.70 -9.96
CA GLN A 672 -11.80 8.55 -10.41
C GLN A 672 -12.28 9.83 -11.08
N LYS A 673 -12.72 9.72 -12.32
CA LYS A 673 -13.37 10.79 -13.06
C LYS A 673 -14.83 10.40 -13.31
N ALA A 674 -15.72 11.26 -12.87
CA ALA A 674 -17.15 11.09 -13.10
C ALA A 674 -17.64 12.16 -14.08
N GLN A 675 -18.29 11.74 -15.15
CA GLN A 675 -18.88 12.64 -16.14
C GLN A 675 -20.39 12.43 -16.14
N ARG A 676 -21.14 13.51 -15.92
CA ARG A 676 -22.59 13.49 -16.12
C ARG A 676 -22.87 13.34 -17.62
N GLY A 677 -23.62 12.31 -17.93
CA GLY A 677 -23.78 11.93 -19.31
C GLY A 677 -24.72 12.80 -20.12
N ILE A 678 -24.68 12.55 -21.38
CA ILE A 678 -25.36 13.23 -22.46
C ILE A 678 -26.89 13.01 -22.34
N PRO A 679 -27.72 14.05 -22.48
CA PRO A 679 -29.16 13.89 -22.57
C PRO A 679 -29.50 13.00 -23.76
N VAL A 680 -30.18 11.90 -23.52
CA VAL A 680 -30.44 10.91 -24.58
C VAL A 680 -31.62 11.27 -25.46
N GLY A 681 -32.45 12.22 -25.04
CA GLY A 681 -33.65 12.59 -25.80
C GLY A 681 -34.69 11.47 -25.91
N ILE A 682 -34.46 10.34 -25.28
CA ILE A 682 -35.32 9.18 -25.18
C ILE A 682 -35.69 8.93 -23.73
N THR A 683 -36.94 8.59 -23.48
CA THR A 683 -37.39 8.26 -22.13
C THR A 683 -36.92 6.82 -21.80
N ALA A 684 -35.94 6.70 -20.96
CA ALA A 684 -35.44 5.42 -20.41
C ALA A 684 -36.04 5.22 -19.03
N ASP A 685 -36.48 4.01 -18.72
CA ASP A 685 -36.85 3.66 -17.33
C ASP A 685 -35.68 3.06 -16.57
N GLY A 686 -35.81 2.89 -15.25
CA GLY A 686 -34.74 2.35 -14.40
C GLY A 686 -34.36 0.88 -14.67
N GLN A 687 -34.90 0.28 -15.70
CA GLN A 687 -34.54 -1.04 -16.19
C GLN A 687 -33.80 -0.97 -17.55
N SER A 688 -33.45 0.22 -17.99
CA SER A 688 -32.56 0.44 -19.12
C SER A 688 -31.12 0.34 -18.68
N PHE A 689 -30.23 -0.05 -19.57
CA PHE A 689 -28.80 -0.09 -19.28
C PHE A 689 -27.98 0.56 -20.39
N ALA A 690 -26.82 1.06 -20.03
CA ALA A 690 -25.83 1.60 -20.94
C ALA A 690 -24.57 0.74 -20.93
N MET A 691 -23.89 0.63 -22.06
CA MET A 691 -22.61 -0.03 -22.18
C MET A 691 -21.67 0.72 -23.11
N PRO A 692 -20.37 0.82 -22.78
CA PRO A 692 -19.37 1.36 -23.69
C PRO A 692 -19.24 0.46 -24.93
N LEU A 693 -19.02 1.10 -26.08
CA LEU A 693 -18.76 0.41 -27.33
C LEU A 693 -17.29 0.39 -27.74
N GLU A 694 -16.48 1.21 -27.06
CA GLU A 694 -15.04 1.36 -27.31
C GLU A 694 -14.24 1.14 -26.05
N ASP A 695 -13.03 0.61 -26.19
CA ASP A 695 -12.14 0.33 -25.05
C ASP A 695 -11.48 1.57 -24.43
N ASN A 696 -11.59 2.74 -25.09
CA ASN A 696 -10.93 3.98 -24.70
C ASN A 696 -11.83 4.97 -23.93
N PHE A 697 -13.02 4.56 -23.48
CA PHE A 697 -14.00 5.46 -22.86
C PHE A 697 -14.41 6.66 -23.70
N GLY A 698 -14.38 6.54 -25.02
CA GLY A 698 -14.92 7.51 -25.96
C GLY A 698 -16.41 7.85 -25.67
N ASP A 699 -16.95 8.82 -26.35
CA ASP A 699 -18.36 9.20 -26.21
C ASP A 699 -19.29 8.23 -26.96
N ASN A 700 -18.75 7.17 -27.53
CA ASN A 700 -19.49 6.14 -28.26
C ASN A 700 -19.99 5.05 -27.31
N PHE A 701 -21.27 5.01 -27.04
CA PHE A 701 -21.91 4.03 -26.17
C PHE A 701 -23.33 3.69 -26.62
N ALA A 702 -23.80 2.52 -26.28
CA ALA A 702 -25.15 2.06 -26.56
C ALA A 702 -26.02 2.12 -25.31
N VAL A 703 -27.29 2.42 -25.53
CA VAL A 703 -28.33 2.38 -24.50
C VAL A 703 -29.45 1.44 -24.96
N ARG A 704 -29.79 0.49 -24.10
CA ARG A 704 -30.99 -0.29 -24.25
C ARG A 704 -32.11 0.29 -23.39
N VAL A 705 -33.22 0.62 -24.02
CA VAL A 705 -34.42 1.17 -23.36
C VAL A 705 -35.48 0.10 -23.23
N ARG A 706 -35.91 -0.20 -22.01
CA ARG A 706 -37.00 -1.13 -21.74
C ARG A 706 -38.33 -0.61 -22.37
N GLY A 707 -39.06 -1.51 -22.98
CA GLY A 707 -40.36 -1.20 -23.60
C GLY A 707 -40.30 -0.52 -24.98
N ASN A 708 -39.11 -0.10 -25.37
CA ASN A 708 -38.91 0.61 -26.62
C ASN A 708 -38.10 -0.22 -27.59
N LYS A 709 -38.49 -1.20 -28.15
CA LYS A 709 -37.85 -2.29 -28.98
C LYS A 709 -36.57 -1.94 -29.75
N HIS A 710 -35.80 -0.95 -29.29
CA HIS A 710 -34.57 -0.48 -29.96
C HIS A 710 -33.40 -0.39 -29.03
N PHE A 711 -32.22 -0.69 -29.58
CA PHE A 711 -30.97 -0.17 -29.05
C PHE A 711 -30.69 1.19 -29.66
N TYR A 712 -30.13 2.08 -28.85
CA TYR A 712 -29.73 3.40 -29.31
C TYR A 712 -28.22 3.54 -29.16
N HIS A 713 -27.61 4.19 -30.11
CA HIS A 713 -26.21 4.44 -30.16
C HIS A 713 -25.93 5.93 -30.12
N ASN A 714 -24.98 6.38 -29.36
CA ASN A 714 -24.46 7.73 -29.39
C ASN A 714 -23.21 7.77 -30.26
N ASP A 715 -23.25 8.49 -31.35
CA ASP A 715 -22.14 8.72 -32.27
C ASP A 715 -21.25 9.92 -31.88
N GLY A 716 -21.46 10.48 -30.68
CA GLY A 716 -20.84 11.72 -30.20
C GLY A 716 -21.62 12.99 -30.51
N THR A 717 -22.63 12.91 -31.36
CA THR A 717 -23.47 14.05 -31.78
C THR A 717 -24.94 13.84 -31.52
N SER A 718 -25.45 12.64 -31.66
CA SER A 718 -26.85 12.28 -31.48
C SER A 718 -27.08 10.85 -31.10
N PHE A 719 -28.27 10.55 -30.55
CA PHE A 719 -28.71 9.17 -30.32
C PHE A 719 -29.50 8.68 -31.54
N VAL A 720 -28.98 7.67 -32.17
CA VAL A 720 -29.59 6.99 -33.33
C VAL A 720 -30.13 5.64 -32.90
N ALA A 721 -31.39 5.35 -33.22
CA ALA A 721 -31.95 4.03 -33.00
C ALA A 721 -31.36 3.03 -34.01
N TYR A 722 -30.90 1.91 -33.53
CA TYR A 722 -30.59 0.78 -34.39
C TYR A 722 -31.91 0.24 -34.97
N PRO A 723 -31.90 -0.24 -36.23
CA PRO A 723 -33.09 -0.77 -36.85
C PRO A 723 -33.75 -1.91 -36.07
N ASP A 724 -35.06 -1.94 -36.06
CA ASP A 724 -35.85 -3.01 -35.47
C ASP A 724 -35.83 -4.22 -36.39
N ASN A 725 -35.04 -5.21 -36.05
CA ASN A 725 -34.97 -6.47 -36.76
C ASN A 725 -35.90 -7.56 -36.18
N GLY A 726 -37.05 -7.16 -35.62
CA GLY A 726 -38.01 -8.08 -34.99
C GLY A 726 -37.63 -8.51 -33.55
N ILE A 727 -36.83 -7.73 -32.93
CA ILE A 727 -36.25 -8.01 -31.61
C ILE A 727 -37.28 -7.88 -30.51
N ASN A 728 -37.32 -8.85 -29.62
CA ASN A 728 -38.02 -8.67 -28.37
C ASN A 728 -37.08 -8.06 -27.31
N THR A 729 -37.31 -6.79 -27.03
CA THR A 729 -36.43 -5.93 -26.22
C THR A 729 -36.58 -6.10 -24.74
N THR A 730 -37.32 -7.07 -24.25
CA THR A 730 -37.54 -7.13 -22.81
C THR A 730 -36.28 -7.44 -22.04
N GLN A 731 -35.23 -8.03 -22.66
CA GLN A 731 -34.03 -8.37 -21.88
C GLN A 731 -32.81 -8.73 -22.71
N GLY A 732 -31.65 -8.48 -22.15
CA GLY A 732 -30.35 -8.98 -22.51
C GLY A 732 -29.90 -8.67 -23.94
N GLY A 733 -28.66 -8.57 -24.12
CA GLY A 733 -27.98 -8.34 -25.36
C GLY A 733 -26.61 -7.80 -25.05
N THR A 734 -25.67 -7.98 -25.95
CA THR A 734 -24.32 -7.43 -25.79
C THR A 734 -23.82 -6.92 -27.12
N PHE A 735 -22.81 -6.04 -27.05
CA PHE A 735 -22.10 -5.54 -28.21
C PHE A 735 -20.67 -6.02 -28.16
N PHE A 736 -20.08 -6.21 -29.33
CA PHE A 736 -18.64 -6.49 -29.48
C PHE A 736 -18.19 -6.06 -30.87
N THR A 737 -16.88 -5.79 -31.01
CA THR A 737 -16.28 -5.37 -32.27
C THR A 737 -15.31 -6.42 -32.77
N LEU A 738 -15.45 -6.85 -34.04
CA LEU A 738 -14.47 -7.68 -34.75
C LEU A 738 -14.14 -7.03 -36.08
N ASN A 739 -12.88 -6.99 -36.46
CA ASN A 739 -12.42 -6.42 -37.73
C ASN A 739 -13.05 -5.04 -38.03
N ASN A 740 -13.01 -4.13 -37.04
CA ASN A 740 -13.61 -2.79 -37.06
C ASN A 740 -15.12 -2.74 -37.35
N THR A 741 -15.82 -3.86 -37.31
CA THR A 741 -17.29 -3.91 -37.46
C THR A 741 -17.93 -4.17 -36.12
N LEU A 742 -18.92 -3.35 -35.77
CA LEU A 742 -19.71 -3.46 -34.54
C LEU A 742 -20.82 -4.50 -34.74
N TYR A 743 -20.87 -5.49 -33.86
CA TYR A 743 -21.90 -6.51 -33.79
C TYR A 743 -22.75 -6.37 -32.52
N ASN A 744 -24.03 -6.74 -32.65
CA ASN A 744 -24.93 -6.82 -31.52
C ASN A 744 -25.57 -8.21 -31.44
N VAL A 745 -25.52 -8.83 -30.27
CA VAL A 745 -26.24 -10.08 -29.97
C VAL A 745 -27.61 -9.71 -29.47
N GLN A 746 -28.63 -10.22 -30.14
CA GLN A 746 -30.05 -9.89 -29.88
C GLN A 746 -30.87 -11.13 -29.65
N PRO A 747 -31.60 -11.29 -28.51
CA PRO A 747 -32.56 -12.38 -28.35
C PRO A 747 -33.69 -12.29 -29.40
N ILE A 748 -34.13 -13.43 -29.91
CA ILE A 748 -35.29 -13.52 -30.82
C ILE A 748 -36.51 -14.10 -30.09
N GLY A 749 -37.70 -13.67 -30.47
CA GLY A 749 -38.94 -14.15 -29.91
C GLY A 749 -39.34 -13.54 -28.55
N THR A 750 -40.05 -14.30 -27.73
CA THR A 750 -40.44 -13.86 -26.39
C THR A 750 -39.27 -13.98 -25.39
N ALA A 751 -39.32 -13.28 -24.28
CA ALA A 751 -38.24 -13.08 -23.34
C ALA A 751 -37.60 -14.38 -22.77
N TYR A 752 -38.08 -15.54 -23.08
CA TYR A 752 -37.70 -16.80 -22.42
C TYR A 752 -37.29 -17.91 -23.41
N VAL A 753 -36.87 -17.56 -24.59
CA VAL A 753 -36.31 -18.50 -25.58
C VAL A 753 -34.80 -18.39 -25.60
N ASP A 754 -34.15 -19.46 -25.92
CA ASP A 754 -32.70 -19.53 -26.14
C ASP A 754 -32.25 -18.98 -27.49
N GLY A 755 -33.20 -18.73 -28.42
CA GLY A 755 -32.87 -18.16 -29.72
C GLY A 755 -32.30 -16.76 -29.69
N PHE A 756 -31.30 -16.51 -30.51
CA PHE A 756 -30.72 -15.19 -30.72
C PHE A 756 -30.18 -15.01 -32.15
N GLN A 757 -29.97 -13.78 -32.52
CA GLN A 757 -29.30 -13.40 -33.77
C GLN A 757 -28.12 -12.47 -33.48
N ILE A 758 -27.14 -12.49 -34.36
CA ILE A 758 -26.01 -11.57 -34.38
C ILE A 758 -26.23 -10.62 -35.58
N VAL A 759 -26.25 -9.34 -35.28
CA VAL A 759 -26.49 -8.28 -36.27
C VAL A 759 -25.21 -7.47 -36.45
N ASP A 760 -24.76 -7.37 -37.71
CA ASP A 760 -23.78 -6.37 -38.11
C ASP A 760 -24.51 -5.01 -38.11
N ILE A 761 -24.20 -4.19 -37.14
CA ILE A 761 -24.84 -2.92 -36.90
C ILE A 761 -24.47 -1.90 -38.00
N THR A 762 -23.23 -1.95 -38.48
CA THR A 762 -22.72 -1.03 -39.50
C THR A 762 -23.49 -1.19 -40.83
N ASN A 763 -23.77 -2.45 -41.20
CA ASN A 763 -24.45 -2.78 -42.44
C ASN A 763 -25.93 -3.13 -42.27
N ASN A 764 -26.43 -3.08 -41.03
CA ASN A 764 -27.82 -3.45 -40.67
C ASN A 764 -28.20 -4.86 -41.18
N LYS A 765 -27.35 -5.83 -40.97
CA LYS A 765 -27.52 -7.16 -41.54
C LYS A 765 -27.45 -8.24 -40.43
N VAL A 766 -28.43 -9.13 -40.38
CA VAL A 766 -28.30 -10.36 -39.58
C VAL A 766 -27.25 -11.27 -40.22
N VAL A 767 -26.22 -11.58 -39.49
CA VAL A 767 -25.04 -12.35 -39.97
C VAL A 767 -25.00 -13.77 -39.43
N ALA A 768 -25.64 -14.03 -38.30
CA ALA A 768 -25.79 -15.38 -37.77
C ALA A 768 -27.08 -15.46 -36.93
N THR A 769 -27.67 -16.66 -36.86
CA THR A 769 -28.84 -16.93 -36.06
C THR A 769 -28.67 -18.26 -35.33
N HIS A 770 -28.97 -18.26 -34.04
CA HIS A 770 -29.20 -19.48 -33.26
C HIS A 770 -30.70 -19.64 -33.09
N GLU A 771 -31.29 -20.66 -33.77
CA GLU A 771 -32.71 -20.93 -33.69
C GLU A 771 -33.08 -21.46 -32.32
N ALA A 772 -34.23 -21.00 -31.80
CA ALA A 772 -34.71 -21.45 -30.50
C ALA A 772 -34.97 -22.96 -30.47
N GLN A 773 -34.32 -23.67 -29.56
CA GLN A 773 -34.44 -25.12 -29.40
C GLN A 773 -35.49 -25.50 -28.37
N PHE A 774 -35.85 -24.60 -27.46
CA PHE A 774 -36.90 -24.77 -26.47
C PHE A 774 -37.76 -23.53 -26.32
N SER A 775 -39.05 -23.71 -26.11
CA SER A 775 -39.91 -22.64 -25.66
C SER A 775 -39.95 -22.64 -24.16
N THR A 776 -39.57 -21.54 -23.57
CA THR A 776 -39.66 -21.38 -22.15
C THR A 776 -41.11 -21.16 -21.74
N GLN A 777 -41.56 -21.86 -20.72
CA GLN A 777 -42.82 -21.54 -20.08
C GLN A 777 -42.70 -20.19 -19.38
N ALA A 778 -43.56 -19.25 -19.75
CA ALA A 778 -43.81 -18.08 -18.94
C ALA A 778 -44.22 -18.58 -17.56
N THR A 779 -43.33 -18.59 -16.63
CA THR A 779 -43.64 -18.94 -15.26
C THR A 779 -44.37 -17.79 -14.60
N SER A 780 -45.45 -18.13 -13.91
CA SER A 780 -46.23 -17.26 -13.06
C SER A 780 -45.33 -16.32 -12.20
N SER A 781 -45.82 -15.12 -12.02
CA SER A 781 -45.35 -14.04 -11.11
C SER A 781 -44.21 -14.40 -10.17
N GLY A 782 -42.99 -14.08 -10.50
CA GLY A 782 -41.79 -14.23 -9.67
C GLY A 782 -40.55 -14.80 -10.34
N THR A 783 -40.66 -15.40 -11.51
CA THR A 783 -39.50 -15.89 -12.26
C THR A 783 -38.86 -14.72 -13.01
N PRO A 784 -37.56 -14.52 -12.84
CA PRO A 784 -36.89 -13.40 -13.51
C PRO A 784 -36.86 -13.60 -15.02
N ASN A 785 -37.30 -12.57 -15.69
CA ASN A 785 -37.26 -12.48 -17.15
C ASN A 785 -35.86 -12.06 -17.57
N ALA A 786 -34.90 -12.97 -17.64
CA ALA A 786 -33.54 -12.62 -18.04
C ALA A 786 -33.03 -13.59 -19.10
N ASN A 787 -32.41 -13.05 -20.12
CA ASN A 787 -31.59 -13.76 -21.08
C ASN A 787 -30.31 -12.93 -21.20
N CYS A 788 -29.30 -13.30 -20.44
CA CYS A 788 -28.08 -12.52 -20.32
C CYS A 788 -27.08 -12.96 -21.37
N PHE A 789 -26.43 -12.00 -22.01
CA PHE A 789 -25.32 -12.24 -22.93
C PHE A 789 -24.07 -11.49 -22.47
N SER A 790 -22.93 -12.12 -22.68
CA SER A 790 -21.61 -11.47 -22.60
C SER A 790 -20.80 -11.87 -23.83
N ALA A 791 -19.83 -11.06 -24.20
CA ALA A 791 -18.91 -11.33 -25.29
C ALA A 791 -17.47 -11.10 -24.82
N GLU A 792 -16.60 -12.02 -25.21
CA GLU A 792 -15.16 -11.95 -24.99
C GLU A 792 -14.45 -12.01 -26.34
N ILE A 793 -13.58 -11.05 -26.63
CA ILE A 793 -12.84 -10.98 -27.89
C ILE A 793 -11.61 -11.91 -27.80
N VAL A 794 -11.51 -12.84 -28.71
CA VAL A 794 -10.35 -13.75 -28.80
C VAL A 794 -9.26 -13.13 -29.69
N ASP A 795 -9.66 -12.66 -30.86
CA ASP A 795 -8.79 -11.98 -31.83
C ASP A 795 -9.60 -11.08 -32.79
N THR A 796 -8.96 -10.60 -33.85
CA THR A 796 -9.60 -9.69 -34.84
C THR A 796 -10.83 -10.32 -35.54
N TYR A 797 -10.91 -11.65 -35.60
CA TYR A 797 -11.92 -12.37 -36.37
C TYR A 797 -12.79 -13.31 -35.54
N GLN A 798 -12.56 -13.38 -34.21
CA GLN A 798 -13.25 -14.36 -33.37
C GLN A 798 -13.66 -13.77 -32.02
N ALA A 799 -14.89 -14.08 -31.60
CA ALA A 799 -15.41 -13.80 -30.27
C ALA A 799 -16.06 -15.04 -29.64
N ILE A 800 -15.96 -15.15 -28.32
CA ILE A 800 -16.73 -16.12 -27.53
C ILE A 800 -17.97 -15.39 -26.98
N LEU A 801 -19.13 -15.97 -27.14
CA LEU A 801 -20.39 -15.50 -26.64
C LEU A 801 -20.91 -16.43 -25.53
N TYR A 802 -21.36 -15.86 -24.44
CA TYR A 802 -21.94 -16.56 -23.31
C TYR A 802 -23.42 -16.20 -23.19
N GLN A 803 -24.26 -17.20 -23.01
CA GLN A 803 -25.70 -17.03 -22.81
C GLN A 803 -26.14 -17.70 -21.51
N TYR A 804 -26.92 -16.99 -20.72
CA TYR A 804 -27.54 -17.52 -19.52
C TYR A 804 -29.03 -17.17 -19.46
N VAL A 805 -29.87 -18.22 -19.40
CA VAL A 805 -31.29 -18.12 -19.13
C VAL A 805 -31.57 -18.76 -17.76
N PRO A 806 -32.00 -17.99 -16.75
CA PRO A 806 -32.12 -18.47 -15.38
C PRO A 806 -32.96 -19.73 -15.25
N GLY A 807 -32.42 -20.77 -14.62
CA GLY A 807 -33.06 -22.04 -14.37
C GLY A 807 -33.23 -22.89 -15.63
N GLN A 808 -32.73 -22.54 -16.79
CA GLN A 808 -33.02 -23.18 -18.06
C GLN A 808 -31.83 -23.43 -18.96
N LEU A 809 -30.90 -22.45 -19.11
CA LEU A 809 -29.76 -22.59 -20.03
C LEU A 809 -28.52 -21.86 -19.48
N ALA A 810 -27.39 -22.53 -19.65
CA ALA A 810 -26.07 -21.90 -19.68
C ALA A 810 -25.34 -22.43 -20.91
N ALA A 811 -24.86 -21.56 -21.81
CA ALA A 811 -24.24 -21.98 -23.06
C ALA A 811 -23.12 -21.03 -23.48
N GLN A 812 -22.16 -21.58 -24.19
CA GLN A 812 -21.07 -20.85 -24.82
C GLN A 812 -21.09 -21.11 -26.32
N TYR A 813 -20.80 -20.08 -27.09
CA TYR A 813 -20.72 -20.12 -28.54
C TYR A 813 -19.44 -19.43 -29.01
N THR A 814 -18.87 -19.93 -30.10
CA THR A 814 -17.81 -19.27 -30.84
C THR A 814 -18.38 -18.63 -32.09
N PHE A 815 -18.22 -17.33 -32.24
CA PHE A 815 -18.55 -16.58 -33.45
C PHE A 815 -17.28 -16.20 -34.19
N SER A 816 -17.19 -16.53 -35.48
CA SER A 816 -16.00 -16.26 -36.32
C SER A 816 -16.38 -15.61 -37.64
N LEU A 817 -15.56 -14.65 -38.06
CA LEU A 817 -15.60 -14.08 -39.40
C LEU A 817 -14.81 -15.01 -40.36
N ILE A 818 -15.39 -15.36 -41.50
CA ILE A 818 -14.74 -16.13 -42.56
C ILE A 818 -14.21 -15.16 -43.59
N THR A 819 -12.88 -15.19 -43.83
CA THR A 819 -12.19 -14.27 -44.75
C THR A 819 -11.88 -14.96 -46.07
N SER A 820 -11.90 -14.21 -47.19
CA SER A 820 -11.44 -14.73 -48.49
C SER A 820 -9.93 -14.96 -48.41
N GLY A 821 -9.49 -16.20 -48.37
CA GLY A 821 -8.04 -16.49 -48.48
C GLY A 821 -7.51 -17.72 -47.77
N VAL A 822 -8.28 -18.32 -46.86
CA VAL A 822 -7.95 -19.63 -46.30
C VAL A 822 -9.19 -20.51 -46.38
N GLU A 823 -9.31 -21.33 -47.42
CA GLU A 823 -10.11 -22.53 -47.26
C GLU A 823 -9.50 -23.27 -46.07
N ASP A 824 -10.32 -23.57 -45.03
CA ASP A 824 -9.96 -24.62 -44.08
C ASP A 824 -9.62 -25.86 -44.92
N VAL A 825 -8.36 -26.11 -45.09
CA VAL A 825 -7.91 -27.41 -45.56
C VAL A 825 -8.31 -28.35 -44.46
N ILE A 826 -9.47 -28.96 -44.57
CA ILE A 826 -9.85 -30.13 -43.76
C ILE A 826 -8.80 -31.18 -44.19
N ILE A 827 -7.66 -31.18 -43.53
CA ILE A 827 -6.75 -32.31 -43.57
C ILE A 827 -7.53 -33.39 -42.84
N ASN A 828 -8.06 -34.36 -43.57
CA ASN A 828 -8.56 -35.56 -42.93
C ASN A 828 -7.52 -35.99 -41.91
N GLU A 829 -7.95 -36.30 -40.69
CA GLU A 829 -7.03 -36.67 -39.59
C GLU A 829 -6.05 -37.78 -39.99
N GLU A 830 -6.40 -38.58 -41.03
CA GLU A 830 -5.58 -39.65 -41.58
C GLU A 830 -4.44 -39.14 -42.47
N ASP A 831 -4.52 -37.93 -43.03
CA ASP A 831 -3.50 -37.34 -43.92
C ASP A 831 -2.53 -36.38 -43.16
N ALA A 832 -2.79 -36.10 -41.92
CA ALA A 832 -1.91 -35.27 -41.12
C ALA A 832 -0.56 -35.95 -40.84
N PRO A 833 0.56 -35.23 -40.90
CA PRO A 833 1.88 -35.80 -40.63
C PRO A 833 1.93 -36.41 -39.23
N VAL A 834 2.50 -37.63 -39.19
CA VAL A 834 2.66 -38.36 -37.92
C VAL A 834 3.91 -37.86 -37.18
N GLU A 835 3.75 -37.44 -35.99
CA GLU A 835 4.83 -37.07 -35.09
C GLU A 835 4.92 -38.00 -33.89
N TYR A 836 6.12 -38.27 -33.42
CA TYR A 836 6.36 -39.14 -32.29
C TYR A 836 7.07 -38.37 -31.18
N TYR A 837 6.69 -38.62 -29.93
CA TYR A 837 7.26 -38.04 -28.73
C TYR A 837 7.59 -39.15 -27.73
N ASN A 838 8.68 -38.96 -26.96
CA ASN A 838 8.94 -39.84 -25.83
C ASN A 838 7.99 -39.50 -24.64
N LEU A 839 8.06 -40.27 -23.57
CA LEU A 839 7.20 -40.04 -22.38
C LEU A 839 7.49 -38.74 -21.61
N GLN A 840 8.59 -38.04 -21.95
CA GLN A 840 8.95 -36.73 -21.45
C GLN A 840 8.47 -35.57 -22.35
N GLY A 841 7.72 -35.90 -23.43
CA GLY A 841 7.19 -34.89 -24.36
C GLY A 841 8.21 -34.38 -25.40
N ILE A 842 9.39 -35.00 -25.52
CA ILE A 842 10.42 -34.62 -26.50
C ILE A 842 10.15 -35.33 -27.83
N ARG A 843 10.13 -34.58 -28.95
CA ARG A 843 9.91 -35.12 -30.27
C ARG A 843 11.04 -36.08 -30.67
N VAL A 844 10.70 -37.24 -31.19
CA VAL A 844 11.61 -38.31 -31.60
C VAL A 844 11.51 -38.50 -33.10
N ILE A 845 12.63 -38.36 -33.80
CA ILE A 845 12.75 -38.65 -35.24
C ILE A 845 13.18 -40.12 -35.37
N ASN A 846 12.42 -40.94 -36.08
CA ASN A 846 12.64 -42.38 -36.23
C ASN A 846 12.56 -43.15 -34.89
N PRO A 847 11.41 -43.24 -34.27
CA PRO A 847 11.24 -44.00 -33.05
C PRO A 847 11.43 -45.49 -33.29
N SER A 848 12.18 -46.18 -32.41
CA SER A 848 12.39 -47.63 -32.46
C SER A 848 12.50 -48.19 -31.06
N ASN A 849 11.87 -49.38 -30.82
CA ASN A 849 11.91 -50.11 -29.54
C ASN A 849 11.64 -49.26 -28.29
N GLY A 850 10.39 -49.03 -27.95
CA GLY A 850 9.99 -48.30 -26.78
C GLY A 850 8.53 -47.86 -26.78
N ILE A 851 8.17 -47.11 -25.74
CA ILE A 851 6.85 -46.50 -25.59
C ILE A 851 6.93 -45.06 -26.04
N PHE A 852 6.09 -44.67 -27.01
CA PHE A 852 6.02 -43.33 -27.55
C PHE A 852 4.59 -42.83 -27.59
N ILE A 853 4.48 -41.52 -27.68
CA ILE A 853 3.21 -40.81 -27.93
C ILE A 853 3.22 -40.49 -29.45
N LYS A 854 2.31 -41.08 -30.20
CA LYS A 854 2.03 -40.78 -31.61
C LYS A 854 1.00 -39.67 -31.65
N LYS A 855 1.32 -38.57 -32.30
CA LYS A 855 0.39 -37.47 -32.58
C LYS A 855 0.17 -37.39 -34.10
N GLN A 856 -1.09 -37.36 -34.54
CA GLN A 856 -1.48 -37.18 -35.93
C GLN A 856 -2.72 -36.26 -35.97
N GLY A 857 -2.54 -35.04 -36.41
CA GLY A 857 -3.55 -34.00 -36.24
C GLY A 857 -3.83 -33.77 -34.77
N ASN A 858 -5.08 -33.81 -34.38
CA ASN A 858 -5.53 -33.69 -32.98
C ASN A 858 -5.55 -35.03 -32.22
N LYS A 859 -5.30 -36.10 -32.87
CA LYS A 859 -5.33 -37.45 -32.27
C LYS A 859 -3.99 -37.78 -31.62
N VAL A 860 -4.01 -38.04 -30.34
CA VAL A 860 -2.84 -38.44 -29.56
C VAL A 860 -3.03 -39.88 -29.05
N THR A 861 -2.10 -40.76 -29.34
CA THR A 861 -2.18 -42.18 -29.00
C THR A 861 -0.85 -42.66 -28.42
N LYS A 862 -0.89 -43.40 -27.33
CA LYS A 862 0.28 -44.09 -26.79
C LYS A 862 0.52 -45.36 -27.62
N ILE A 863 1.70 -45.51 -28.15
CA ILE A 863 2.11 -46.67 -28.96
C ILE A 863 3.35 -47.33 -28.37
N VAL A 864 3.50 -48.61 -28.70
CA VAL A 864 4.72 -49.37 -28.40
C VAL A 864 5.28 -49.78 -29.78
N LEU A 865 6.53 -49.39 -30.05
CA LEU A 865 7.29 -49.75 -31.25
C LEU A 865 8.40 -50.71 -30.90
#